data_6bbf9f3dd2fb4d6ff768282ea54921a8
#
_entry.id   6bbf9f3dd2fb4d6ff768282ea54921a8
#
_cell.length_a   1.000
_cell.length_b   1.000
_cell.length_c   1.000
_cell.angle_alpha   90.00
_cell.angle_beta   90.00
_cell.angle_gamma   90.00
#
_symmetry.space_group_name_H-M   'P 1'
#
loop_
_entity.id
_entity.type
_entity.pdbx_description
1 polymer ?
#
loop_
_entity_poly.entity_id
_entity_poly.type
_entity_poly.pdbx_seq_one_letter_code
_entity_poly.pdbx_strand_id
1 'polypeptide(L)'
;MQRAETASPVRVISTGAEYQRRSVRNRVKSGRRKAALAASFTAQSVPRKTNAQSLHVTHDALPAVPWQITGNHWLSVPCIHPADASVHAVGVLHRGARSAVEFCGGEGYLSGAGPALLRPTLEVNGTVVALASQGIVWERALHWLPTFTSNVGDLVVRGTIFAPFGRDADIAGVVYAMSVENRGTSSVTVTLAVEGTLGHRQLRVRTPRSFADAHRVTQSGDVVVLDGTEPPGHVALAIAADGEGEIAVRTGVAPSYAVRRALTVPAKGRAETAFYVGAGPERDGAIATVGVLKRRGWKALLTGTREAIRTLEQTTGMESLDGLINRHLLFAYFYGVARALDDAHYYLVRSRAPWCARGVTVRDWEALSWTVPAIQLADAPLARELILRACEVHGYAPGQGVHYFDGTLFEPGYTLEGAASYAIATERYIRETGDDQIVEEPILADTLYHSADDIEKRRDETHSLYHTEVTLSGAPAVHPFTLHGNAVIAYALDCLKRTLDEEDAKELQDPEAVRTALRRHFTVGETGKSVFVAAADLSGGVTREDDPVASALWLPMFEAVERTDSVFRRTAKAIGKTPTHLAQQTARLFGPDAASVLEWLRRAPLDHGLAAEFVDADGKATSNGGDATLSGLIAYAVWYTVHTHGLRP
;
A
#
# COMPACT_ATOMS: atom_id res chain seq x y z
N MET A 1 63.54 28.82 -16.57
CA MET A 1 63.01 30.17 -16.51
C MET A 1 61.59 30.17 -17.02
N GLN A 2 60.61 30.17 -16.13
CA GLN A 2 59.35 30.90 -16.26
C GLN A 2 58.49 30.63 -15.01
N ARG A 3 57.91 31.68 -14.54
CA ARG A 3 57.37 31.87 -13.19
C ARG A 3 56.04 31.10 -13.02
N ALA A 4 55.86 30.56 -11.80
CA ALA A 4 54.58 30.15 -11.28
C ALA A 4 53.76 31.38 -10.85
N GLU A 5 52.55 31.52 -11.34
CA GLU A 5 51.54 32.45 -10.80
C GLU A 5 50.65 31.70 -9.78
N THR A 6 50.63 32.24 -8.60
CA THR A 6 49.80 31.79 -7.47
C THR A 6 48.40 32.35 -7.62
N ALA A 7 47.38 31.46 -7.78
CA ALA A 7 45.99 31.84 -7.70
C ALA A 7 45.52 31.88 -6.23
N SER A 8 44.95 32.99 -5.83
CA SER A 8 44.30 33.22 -4.52
C SER A 8 43.02 32.44 -4.38
N PRO A 9 42.65 31.98 -3.16
CA PRO A 9 41.41 31.25 -2.95
C PRO A 9 40.19 32.19 -3.02
N VAL A 10 39.22 31.83 -3.85
CA VAL A 10 37.92 32.48 -3.94
C VAL A 10 37.15 32.19 -2.63
N ARG A 11 36.78 33.23 -1.92
CA ARG A 11 35.83 33.18 -0.79
C ARG A 11 34.46 32.78 -1.34
N VAL A 12 33.96 31.59 -0.96
CA VAL A 12 32.56 31.20 -1.14
C VAL A 12 31.72 31.98 -0.14
N ILE A 13 30.83 32.81 -0.65
CA ILE A 13 29.90 33.62 0.15
C ILE A 13 28.74 32.71 0.55
N SER A 14 28.65 32.39 1.84
CA SER A 14 27.55 31.63 2.46
C SER A 14 26.32 32.52 2.73
N THR A 15 25.72 33.12 1.72
CA THR A 15 24.61 34.07 1.91
C THR A 15 23.25 33.56 1.41
N GLY A 16 23.17 32.37 0.79
CA GLY A 16 21.92 31.83 0.27
C GLY A 16 21.03 31.16 1.33
N ALA A 17 21.61 30.33 2.20
CA ALA A 17 20.88 29.56 3.18
C ALA A 17 20.25 30.41 4.31
N GLU A 18 21.00 31.42 4.83
CA GLU A 18 20.45 32.35 5.83
C GLU A 18 19.31 33.23 5.29
N TYR A 19 19.37 33.62 4.01
CA TYR A 19 18.29 34.42 3.43
C TYR A 19 17.02 33.61 3.19
N GLN A 20 17.14 32.35 2.81
CA GLN A 20 15.99 31.44 2.67
C GLN A 20 15.38 31.11 4.05
N ARG A 21 16.17 30.78 5.07
CA ARG A 21 15.69 30.56 6.44
C ARG A 21 14.92 31.76 7.00
N ARG A 22 15.38 32.99 6.78
CA ARG A 22 14.66 34.22 7.17
C ARG A 22 13.35 34.43 6.38
N SER A 23 13.28 34.03 5.11
CA SER A 23 12.06 34.17 4.28
C SER A 23 10.98 33.17 4.71
N VAL A 24 11.37 31.94 5.07
CA VAL A 24 10.47 30.91 5.60
C VAL A 24 9.94 31.32 6.99
N ARG A 25 10.80 31.78 7.90
CA ARG A 25 10.39 32.36 9.20
C ARG A 25 9.33 33.47 9.07
N ASN A 26 9.48 34.36 8.11
CA ASN A 26 8.53 35.45 7.91
C ASN A 26 7.20 34.98 7.32
N ARG A 27 7.17 33.90 6.54
CA ARG A 27 5.94 33.28 6.02
C ARG A 27 5.20 32.49 7.11
N VAL A 28 5.92 31.73 7.95
CA VAL A 28 5.35 30.97 9.05
C VAL A 28 4.73 31.92 10.10
N LYS A 29 5.42 33.00 10.47
CA LYS A 29 4.82 34.04 11.35
C LYS A 29 3.59 34.72 10.74
N SER A 30 3.50 34.85 9.41
CA SER A 30 2.31 35.35 8.71
C SER A 30 1.20 34.29 8.65
N GLY A 31 1.52 33.00 8.59
CA GLY A 31 0.59 31.87 8.66
C GLY A 31 -0.05 31.75 10.04
N ARG A 32 0.73 31.81 11.13
CA ARG A 32 0.22 31.87 12.51
C ARG A 32 -0.75 33.05 12.74
N ARG A 33 -0.47 34.23 12.20
CA ARG A 33 -1.41 35.38 12.27
C ARG A 33 -2.68 35.17 11.45
N LYS A 34 -2.63 34.48 10.31
CA LYS A 34 -3.82 34.16 9.50
C LYS A 34 -4.66 33.05 10.12
N ALA A 35 -4.05 32.02 10.71
CA ALA A 35 -4.75 30.97 11.44
C ALA A 35 -5.46 31.51 12.67
N ALA A 36 -4.85 32.41 13.43
CA ALA A 36 -5.51 33.09 14.55
C ALA A 36 -6.69 33.98 14.13
N LEU A 37 -6.67 34.53 12.92
CA LEU A 37 -7.81 35.30 12.37
C LEU A 37 -8.92 34.41 11.79
N ALA A 38 -8.62 33.19 11.33
CA ALA A 38 -9.62 32.24 10.86
C ALA A 38 -10.38 31.53 11.99
N ALA A 39 -9.78 31.40 13.17
CA ALA A 39 -10.40 30.80 14.36
C ALA A 39 -11.53 31.64 14.99
N SER A 40 -11.77 32.85 14.52
CA SER A 40 -12.85 33.72 15.03
C SER A 40 -14.21 33.57 14.35
N PHE A 41 -14.36 32.64 13.40
CA PHE A 41 -15.66 32.29 12.84
C PHE A 41 -16.30 31.18 13.69
N THR A 42 -17.14 31.59 14.62
CA THR A 42 -17.99 30.74 15.46
C THR A 42 -18.89 29.85 14.61
N ALA A 43 -18.61 28.56 14.60
CA ALA A 43 -19.53 27.55 14.12
C ALA A 43 -20.73 27.44 15.11
N GLN A 44 -21.90 27.84 14.70
CA GLN A 44 -23.14 27.56 15.42
C GLN A 44 -23.37 26.05 15.41
N SER A 45 -23.30 25.42 16.57
CA SER A 45 -23.59 24.01 16.80
C SER A 45 -25.06 23.72 16.61
N VAL A 46 -25.40 23.02 15.53
CA VAL A 46 -26.72 22.38 15.37
C VAL A 46 -26.63 21.00 16.04
N PRO A 47 -27.49 20.69 17.03
CA PRO A 47 -27.44 19.36 17.65
C PRO A 47 -27.98 18.31 16.70
N ARG A 48 -27.09 17.54 16.06
CA ARG A 48 -27.44 16.31 15.36
C ARG A 48 -27.61 15.19 16.38
N LYS A 49 -28.83 14.68 16.52
CA LYS A 49 -29.08 13.38 17.14
C LYS A 49 -28.39 12.33 16.31
N THR A 50 -27.23 11.89 16.74
CA THR A 50 -26.53 10.73 16.17
C THR A 50 -27.13 9.48 16.80
N ASN A 51 -27.93 8.74 16.02
CA ASN A 51 -28.13 7.33 16.30
C ASN A 51 -26.77 6.65 16.12
N ALA A 52 -26.07 6.42 17.22
CA ALA A 52 -24.90 5.57 17.28
C ALA A 52 -25.33 4.11 17.07
N GLN A 53 -25.61 3.73 15.84
CA GLN A 53 -25.51 2.33 15.47
C GLN A 53 -24.01 2.03 15.42
N SER A 54 -23.56 1.20 16.38
CA SER A 54 -22.25 0.58 16.33
C SER A 54 -22.11 -0.07 14.95
N LEU A 55 -21.23 0.50 14.13
CA LEU A 55 -20.81 -0.12 12.88
C LEU A 55 -19.96 -1.34 13.29
N HIS A 56 -20.61 -2.47 13.53
CA HIS A 56 -19.94 -3.75 13.47
C HIS A 56 -19.33 -3.81 12.07
N VAL A 57 -18.01 -3.72 12.01
CA VAL A 57 -17.25 -4.07 10.82
C VAL A 57 -17.60 -5.53 10.54
N THR A 58 -18.49 -5.78 9.60
CA THR A 58 -18.70 -7.12 9.08
C THR A 58 -17.37 -7.50 8.44
N HIS A 59 -16.67 -8.47 9.02
CA HIS A 59 -15.50 -9.05 8.41
C HIS A 59 -15.94 -9.59 7.05
N ASP A 60 -15.40 -8.99 5.98
CA ASP A 60 -15.68 -9.47 4.64
C ASP A 60 -15.24 -10.93 4.56
N ALA A 61 -16.10 -11.78 4.03
CA ALA A 61 -15.77 -13.20 3.88
C ALA A 61 -14.51 -13.34 3.00
N LEU A 62 -13.65 -14.32 3.35
CA LEU A 62 -12.47 -14.65 2.54
C LEU A 62 -12.86 -14.84 1.07
N PRO A 63 -12.08 -14.33 0.09
CA PRO A 63 -12.35 -14.57 -1.29
C PRO A 63 -12.39 -16.08 -1.54
N ALA A 64 -13.42 -16.53 -2.29
CA ALA A 64 -13.60 -17.95 -2.59
C ALA A 64 -12.46 -18.54 -3.45
N VAL A 65 -11.65 -17.68 -4.07
CA VAL A 65 -10.59 -18.04 -5.02
C VAL A 65 -9.24 -17.54 -4.51
N PRO A 66 -8.20 -18.39 -4.48
CA PRO A 66 -6.85 -17.98 -4.14
C PRO A 66 -6.17 -17.24 -5.33
N TRP A 67 -6.59 -16.01 -5.57
CA TRP A 67 -6.18 -15.20 -6.69
C TRP A 67 -4.65 -15.04 -6.79
N GLN A 68 -4.11 -15.18 -8.01
CA GLN A 68 -2.78 -14.66 -8.32
C GLN A 68 -2.87 -13.15 -8.58
N ILE A 69 -1.85 -12.43 -8.16
CA ILE A 69 -1.85 -10.96 -8.13
C ILE A 69 -0.59 -10.43 -8.77
N THR A 70 -0.73 -9.38 -9.59
CA THR A 70 0.37 -8.56 -10.11
C THR A 70 -0.10 -7.12 -10.33
N GLY A 71 0.79 -6.25 -10.73
CA GLY A 71 0.50 -4.85 -11.04
C GLY A 71 1.76 -4.01 -11.01
N ASN A 72 1.61 -2.73 -11.35
CA ASN A 72 2.57 -1.66 -11.13
C ASN A 72 1.85 -0.47 -10.48
N HIS A 73 2.48 0.69 -10.36
CA HIS A 73 1.82 1.84 -9.73
C HIS A 73 0.58 2.35 -10.51
N TRP A 74 0.49 2.11 -11.81
CA TRP A 74 -0.64 2.54 -12.65
C TRP A 74 -1.82 1.57 -12.60
N LEU A 75 -1.53 0.27 -12.77
CA LEU A 75 -2.54 -0.78 -12.92
C LEU A 75 -2.42 -1.82 -11.82
N SER A 76 -3.55 -2.21 -11.23
CA SER A 76 -3.68 -3.43 -10.44
C SER A 76 -4.33 -4.53 -11.27
N VAL A 77 -3.79 -5.75 -11.17
CA VAL A 77 -4.35 -6.98 -11.72
C VAL A 77 -4.55 -7.96 -10.57
N PRO A 78 -5.58 -7.74 -9.76
CA PRO A 78 -5.75 -8.45 -8.50
C PRO A 78 -6.39 -9.83 -8.63
N CYS A 79 -7.06 -10.11 -9.75
CA CYS A 79 -7.91 -11.28 -9.91
C CYS A 79 -7.48 -12.12 -11.10
N ILE A 80 -6.30 -12.76 -11.01
CA ILE A 80 -5.87 -13.79 -11.98
C ILE A 80 -6.28 -15.15 -11.44
N HIS A 81 -7.17 -15.85 -12.13
CA HIS A 81 -7.77 -17.10 -11.67
C HIS A 81 -6.76 -18.25 -11.73
N PRO A 82 -6.52 -18.98 -10.62
CA PRO A 82 -5.47 -20.01 -10.59
C PRO A 82 -5.78 -21.24 -11.45
N ALA A 83 -7.06 -21.53 -11.74
CA ALA A 83 -7.43 -22.73 -12.47
C ALA A 83 -7.30 -22.59 -13.99
N ASP A 84 -7.44 -21.39 -14.56
CA ASP A 84 -7.47 -21.19 -16.02
C ASP A 84 -6.64 -19.98 -16.49
N ALA A 85 -5.93 -19.32 -15.57
CA ALA A 85 -5.12 -18.14 -15.81
C ALA A 85 -5.87 -16.93 -16.40
N SER A 86 -7.22 -16.92 -16.29
CA SER A 86 -8.04 -15.78 -16.73
C SER A 86 -7.90 -14.60 -15.77
N VAL A 87 -7.97 -13.38 -16.30
CA VAL A 87 -8.00 -12.12 -15.54
C VAL A 87 -9.44 -11.68 -15.42
N HIS A 88 -9.95 -11.56 -14.20
CA HIS A 88 -11.34 -11.20 -13.94
C HIS A 88 -11.53 -9.71 -13.70
N ALA A 89 -10.50 -9.00 -13.23
CA ALA A 89 -10.55 -7.56 -13.01
C ALA A 89 -9.21 -6.88 -13.26
N VAL A 90 -9.27 -5.63 -13.72
CA VAL A 90 -8.16 -4.66 -13.81
C VAL A 90 -8.63 -3.36 -13.21
N GLY A 91 -7.81 -2.76 -12.33
CA GLY A 91 -8.13 -1.52 -11.63
C GLY A 91 -7.11 -0.41 -11.90
N VAL A 92 -7.57 0.83 -12.00
CA VAL A 92 -6.75 2.05 -12.07
C VAL A 92 -7.21 3.06 -11.04
N LEU A 93 -6.27 3.77 -10.41
CA LEU A 93 -6.62 4.87 -9.52
C LEU A 93 -7.01 6.10 -10.35
N HIS A 94 -8.09 6.80 -9.94
CA HIS A 94 -8.59 7.98 -10.62
C HIS A 94 -8.99 9.04 -9.59
N ARG A 95 -8.26 10.16 -9.56
CA ARG A 95 -8.43 11.22 -8.57
C ARG A 95 -9.80 11.87 -8.66
N GLY A 96 -10.22 12.26 -9.85
CA GLY A 96 -11.53 12.90 -10.06
C GLY A 96 -12.71 12.03 -9.65
N ALA A 97 -12.55 10.70 -9.67
CA ALA A 97 -13.54 9.75 -9.16
C ALA A 97 -13.40 9.48 -7.65
N ARG A 98 -12.31 9.90 -7.00
CA ARG A 98 -11.92 9.53 -5.61
C ARG A 98 -11.93 8.02 -5.39
N SER A 99 -11.53 7.26 -6.38
CA SER A 99 -11.74 5.82 -6.40
C SER A 99 -10.74 5.10 -7.29
N ALA A 100 -10.66 3.78 -7.14
CA ALA A 100 -10.22 2.93 -8.22
C ALA A 100 -11.40 2.68 -9.18
N VAL A 101 -11.16 2.84 -10.47
CA VAL A 101 -12.07 2.42 -11.55
C VAL A 101 -11.70 1.00 -11.92
N GLU A 102 -12.63 0.08 -11.73
CA GLU A 102 -12.43 -1.35 -12.00
C GLU A 102 -13.22 -1.78 -13.24
N PHE A 103 -12.53 -2.46 -14.14
CA PHE A 103 -13.09 -3.15 -15.30
C PHE A 103 -13.17 -4.64 -14.96
N CYS A 104 -14.34 -5.23 -15.08
CA CYS A 104 -14.61 -6.59 -14.67
C CYS A 104 -15.32 -7.39 -15.76
N GLY A 105 -15.09 -8.69 -15.82
CA GLY A 105 -15.82 -9.57 -16.73
C GLY A 105 -17.30 -9.70 -16.39
N GLY A 106 -17.66 -9.61 -15.10
CA GLY A 106 -19.03 -9.65 -14.60
C GLY A 106 -19.14 -9.15 -13.17
N GLU A 107 -20.34 -8.91 -12.67
CA GLU A 107 -20.59 -8.37 -11.32
C GLU A 107 -20.02 -9.28 -10.20
N GLY A 108 -20.17 -10.57 -10.33
CA GLY A 108 -19.71 -11.54 -9.34
C GLY A 108 -18.24 -11.96 -9.47
N TYR A 109 -17.39 -11.16 -10.10
CA TYR A 109 -16.03 -11.56 -10.47
C TYR A 109 -15.17 -12.04 -9.29
N LEU A 110 -15.38 -11.53 -8.06
CA LEU A 110 -14.64 -11.95 -6.87
C LEU A 110 -14.90 -13.40 -6.46
N SER A 111 -16.03 -13.98 -6.84
CA SER A 111 -16.33 -15.41 -6.60
C SER A 111 -15.57 -16.35 -7.55
N GLY A 112 -14.91 -15.82 -8.57
CA GLY A 112 -14.31 -16.60 -9.66
C GLY A 112 -15.30 -17.20 -10.63
N ALA A 113 -16.61 -17.02 -10.38
CA ALA A 113 -17.67 -17.45 -11.29
C ALA A 113 -17.96 -16.38 -12.35
N GLY A 114 -18.54 -16.81 -13.47
CA GLY A 114 -18.95 -15.92 -14.53
C GLY A 114 -17.84 -15.59 -15.54
N PRO A 115 -18.12 -14.64 -16.46
CA PRO A 115 -17.20 -14.30 -17.54
C PRO A 115 -15.95 -13.60 -17.01
N ALA A 116 -14.81 -13.88 -17.62
CA ALA A 116 -13.57 -13.17 -17.37
C ALA A 116 -13.50 -11.89 -18.22
N LEU A 117 -12.78 -10.88 -17.71
CA LEU A 117 -12.39 -9.71 -18.50
C LEU A 117 -11.43 -10.09 -19.62
N LEU A 118 -10.51 -11.02 -19.34
CA LEU A 118 -9.55 -11.56 -20.30
C LEU A 118 -9.27 -13.02 -19.94
N ARG A 119 -9.53 -13.94 -20.88
CA ARG A 119 -9.26 -15.37 -20.74
C ARG A 119 -8.31 -15.82 -21.85
N PRO A 120 -7.19 -16.47 -21.52
CA PRO A 120 -6.35 -17.11 -22.52
C PRO A 120 -7.03 -18.35 -23.08
N THR A 121 -6.95 -18.55 -24.39
CA THR A 121 -7.43 -19.77 -25.06
C THR A 121 -6.35 -20.30 -25.98
N LEU A 122 -6.36 -21.62 -26.15
CA LEU A 122 -5.49 -22.37 -27.07
C LEU A 122 -6.35 -23.14 -28.03
N GLU A 123 -6.13 -22.97 -29.31
CA GLU A 123 -6.68 -23.80 -30.35
C GLU A 123 -5.56 -24.61 -31.03
N VAL A 124 -5.74 -25.91 -31.19
CA VAL A 124 -4.78 -26.82 -31.80
C VAL A 124 -5.46 -27.48 -33.01
N ASN A 125 -4.92 -27.23 -34.20
CA ASN A 125 -5.49 -27.74 -35.45
C ASN A 125 -7.01 -27.50 -35.60
N GLY A 126 -7.48 -26.29 -35.24
CA GLY A 126 -8.91 -25.92 -35.34
C GLY A 126 -9.78 -26.37 -34.16
N THR A 127 -9.23 -27.02 -33.15
CA THR A 127 -9.97 -27.45 -31.96
C THR A 127 -9.51 -26.64 -30.73
N VAL A 128 -10.48 -25.97 -30.07
CA VAL A 128 -10.22 -25.25 -28.82
C VAL A 128 -9.95 -26.23 -27.68
N VAL A 129 -8.86 -26.04 -26.98
CA VAL A 129 -8.42 -26.88 -25.87
C VAL A 129 -8.32 -26.03 -24.59
N ALA A 130 -8.90 -26.51 -23.51
CA ALA A 130 -8.81 -25.86 -22.23
C ALA A 130 -7.38 -25.97 -21.68
N LEU A 131 -6.76 -24.83 -21.29
CA LEU A 131 -5.43 -24.82 -20.65
C LEU A 131 -5.42 -25.61 -19.34
N ALA A 132 -6.55 -25.65 -18.64
CA ALA A 132 -6.73 -26.31 -17.36
C ALA A 132 -6.97 -27.82 -17.43
N SER A 133 -6.95 -28.46 -18.62
CA SER A 133 -7.33 -29.89 -18.78
C SER A 133 -6.47 -30.85 -17.93
N GLN A 134 -5.26 -30.48 -17.55
CA GLN A 134 -4.34 -31.25 -16.70
C GLN A 134 -3.84 -30.45 -15.47
N GLY A 135 -4.50 -29.35 -15.15
CA GLY A 135 -4.10 -28.43 -14.09
C GLY A 135 -3.03 -27.41 -14.54
N ILE A 136 -3.01 -26.31 -13.84
CA ILE A 136 -2.02 -25.24 -14.01
C ILE A 136 -1.10 -25.23 -12.81
N VAL A 137 0.20 -25.28 -13.06
CA VAL A 137 1.23 -25.11 -12.01
C VAL A 137 1.69 -23.67 -12.04
N TRP A 138 1.60 -23.02 -10.88
CA TRP A 138 1.99 -21.62 -10.71
C TRP A 138 3.33 -21.50 -10.01
N GLU A 139 4.12 -20.54 -10.47
CA GLU A 139 5.32 -20.03 -9.84
C GLU A 139 5.22 -18.52 -9.75
N ARG A 140 5.95 -17.93 -8.82
CA ARG A 140 6.01 -16.47 -8.68
C ARG A 140 7.47 -16.02 -8.76
N ALA A 141 7.90 -15.60 -9.95
CA ALA A 141 9.25 -15.12 -10.15
C ALA A 141 9.46 -13.79 -9.41
N LEU A 142 10.61 -13.67 -8.71
CA LEU A 142 10.97 -12.47 -7.93
C LEU A 142 9.85 -12.05 -6.96
N HIS A 143 9.18 -13.01 -6.33
CA HIS A 143 8.08 -12.80 -5.38
C HIS A 143 6.87 -12.00 -5.91
N TRP A 144 6.91 -11.54 -7.18
CA TRP A 144 5.90 -10.63 -7.73
C TRP A 144 5.28 -11.06 -9.06
N LEU A 145 6.03 -11.67 -9.95
CA LEU A 145 5.59 -11.97 -11.32
C LEU A 145 4.96 -13.37 -11.39
N PRO A 146 3.63 -13.51 -11.50
CA PRO A 146 2.98 -14.81 -11.67
C PRO A 146 3.33 -15.42 -13.03
N THR A 147 3.82 -16.64 -12.99
CA THR A 147 4.09 -17.47 -14.15
C THR A 147 3.35 -18.79 -14.01
N PHE A 148 2.87 -19.33 -15.11
CA PHE A 148 2.18 -20.62 -15.11
C PHE A 148 2.71 -21.57 -16.18
N THR A 149 2.54 -22.85 -15.91
CA THR A 149 2.81 -23.93 -16.86
C THR A 149 1.59 -24.85 -16.92
N SER A 150 1.13 -25.17 -18.13
CA SER A 150 0.08 -26.14 -18.40
C SER A 150 0.52 -27.11 -19.49
N ASN A 151 0.24 -28.41 -19.30
CA ASN A 151 0.50 -29.43 -20.29
C ASN A 151 -0.78 -29.76 -21.06
N VAL A 152 -0.71 -29.81 -22.40
CA VAL A 152 -1.83 -30.10 -23.29
C VAL A 152 -1.34 -31.11 -24.33
N GLY A 153 -1.48 -32.39 -24.04
CA GLY A 153 -0.88 -33.44 -24.86
C GLY A 153 0.64 -33.30 -24.97
N ASP A 154 1.16 -33.23 -26.19
CA ASP A 154 2.59 -33.01 -26.46
C ASP A 154 3.00 -31.54 -26.38
N LEU A 155 2.08 -30.63 -26.07
CA LEU A 155 2.36 -29.22 -25.94
C LEU A 155 2.53 -28.81 -24.48
N VAL A 156 3.52 -27.94 -24.24
CA VAL A 156 3.70 -27.26 -22.94
C VAL A 156 3.45 -25.78 -23.15
N VAL A 157 2.41 -25.27 -22.54
CA VAL A 157 2.05 -23.84 -22.57
C VAL A 157 2.60 -23.18 -21.31
N ARG A 158 3.37 -22.12 -21.47
CA ARG A 158 3.82 -21.27 -20.35
C ARG A 158 3.31 -19.84 -20.54
N GLY A 159 2.89 -19.22 -19.47
CA GLY A 159 2.49 -17.83 -19.47
C GLY A 159 3.15 -17.04 -18.35
N THR A 160 3.40 -15.76 -18.59
CA THR A 160 3.83 -14.79 -17.61
C THR A 160 2.94 -13.56 -17.74
N ILE A 161 2.34 -13.15 -16.63
CA ILE A 161 1.49 -11.94 -16.57
C ILE A 161 2.24 -10.90 -15.75
N PHE A 162 2.47 -9.73 -16.32
CA PHE A 162 3.21 -8.68 -15.62
C PHE A 162 2.79 -7.28 -16.07
N ALA A 163 2.81 -6.34 -15.16
CA ALA A 163 2.75 -4.93 -15.47
C ALA A 163 4.19 -4.40 -15.58
N PRO A 164 4.56 -3.76 -16.69
CA PRO A 164 5.91 -3.24 -16.89
C PRO A 164 6.27 -2.23 -15.79
N PHE A 165 7.51 -2.34 -15.29
CA PHE A 165 8.03 -1.51 -14.21
C PHE A 165 9.52 -1.22 -14.42
N GLY A 166 9.98 -0.09 -13.90
CA GLY A 166 11.36 0.36 -13.95
C GLY A 166 11.56 1.60 -14.82
N ARG A 167 12.79 2.07 -14.89
CA ARG A 167 13.19 3.30 -15.56
C ARG A 167 12.63 3.34 -16.95
N ASP A 168 12.23 3.59 -17.77
CA ASP A 168 11.70 3.56 -19.13
C ASP A 168 10.52 2.58 -19.38
N ALA A 169 10.08 1.86 -18.33
CA ALA A 169 9.01 0.88 -18.44
C ALA A 169 7.81 1.18 -17.51
N ASP A 170 7.77 2.36 -16.89
CA ASP A 170 6.65 2.79 -16.04
C ASP A 170 5.46 3.21 -16.92
N ILE A 171 4.75 2.20 -17.43
CA ILE A 171 3.68 2.33 -18.41
C ILE A 171 2.37 1.84 -17.79
N ALA A 172 1.28 2.56 -18.03
CA ALA A 172 -0.07 2.17 -17.60
C ALA A 172 -0.59 0.95 -18.36
N GLY A 173 0.07 -0.20 -18.18
CA GLY A 173 -0.24 -1.39 -18.96
C GLY A 173 0.12 -2.71 -18.30
N VAL A 174 -0.35 -3.78 -18.92
CA VAL A 174 -0.10 -5.18 -18.55
C VAL A 174 0.27 -5.96 -19.81
N VAL A 175 1.17 -6.90 -19.65
CA VAL A 175 1.56 -7.85 -20.70
C VAL A 175 1.18 -9.25 -20.27
N TYR A 176 0.46 -9.94 -21.14
CA TYR A 176 0.16 -11.36 -21.04
C TYR A 176 1.02 -12.12 -22.07
N ALA A 177 2.23 -12.51 -21.68
CA ALA A 177 3.16 -13.24 -22.54
C ALA A 177 2.89 -14.74 -22.49
N MET A 178 2.86 -15.40 -23.63
CA MET A 178 2.63 -16.85 -23.76
C MET A 178 3.66 -17.50 -24.66
N SER A 179 4.00 -18.74 -24.34
CA SER A 179 4.84 -19.58 -25.19
C SER A 179 4.30 -21.00 -25.26
N VAL A 180 4.44 -21.63 -26.41
CA VAL A 180 4.08 -23.03 -26.64
C VAL A 180 5.34 -23.77 -27.08
N GLU A 181 5.72 -24.81 -26.32
CA GLU A 181 6.77 -25.77 -26.64
C GLU A 181 6.12 -27.03 -27.15
N ASN A 182 6.54 -27.50 -28.32
CA ASN A 182 6.05 -28.73 -28.93
C ASN A 182 7.07 -29.86 -28.68
N ARG A 183 6.67 -30.86 -27.87
CA ARG A 183 7.47 -32.05 -27.58
C ARG A 183 7.23 -33.19 -28.58
N GLY A 184 6.26 -33.02 -29.50
CA GLY A 184 5.96 -33.95 -30.55
C GLY A 184 7.03 -34.00 -31.65
N THR A 185 6.82 -34.91 -32.61
CA THR A 185 7.78 -35.17 -33.71
C THR A 185 7.38 -34.45 -35.00
N SER A 186 6.22 -33.81 -35.04
CA SER A 186 5.70 -33.06 -36.21
C SER A 186 5.42 -31.62 -35.82
N SER A 187 5.49 -30.71 -36.80
CA SER A 187 5.07 -29.31 -36.63
C SER A 187 3.57 -29.23 -36.37
N VAL A 188 3.15 -28.29 -35.51
CA VAL A 188 1.74 -28.08 -35.16
C VAL A 188 1.38 -26.59 -35.34
N THR A 189 0.22 -26.34 -35.95
CA THR A 189 -0.37 -25.00 -35.97
C THR A 189 -1.22 -24.81 -34.74
N VAL A 190 -0.95 -23.73 -33.97
CA VAL A 190 -1.72 -23.33 -32.81
C VAL A 190 -2.21 -21.90 -32.96
N THR A 191 -3.40 -21.62 -32.46
CA THR A 191 -3.89 -20.26 -32.29
C THR A 191 -3.96 -19.98 -30.81
N LEU A 192 -3.14 -19.03 -30.36
CA LEU A 192 -3.25 -18.44 -29.03
C LEU A 192 -4.17 -17.23 -29.11
N ALA A 193 -5.08 -17.10 -28.17
CA ALA A 193 -5.97 -15.94 -28.11
C ALA A 193 -6.18 -15.47 -26.68
N VAL A 194 -6.57 -14.22 -26.56
CA VAL A 194 -7.24 -13.68 -25.39
C VAL A 194 -8.64 -13.26 -25.79
N GLU A 195 -9.61 -13.74 -25.04
CA GLU A 195 -11.02 -13.40 -25.24
C GLU A 195 -11.64 -12.96 -23.92
N GLY A 196 -12.66 -12.13 -23.96
CA GLY A 196 -13.26 -11.66 -22.74
C GLY A 196 -14.55 -10.88 -22.96
N THR A 197 -15.12 -10.51 -21.83
CA THR A 197 -16.37 -9.73 -21.77
C THR A 197 -16.13 -8.52 -20.88
N LEU A 198 -16.59 -7.33 -21.32
CA LEU A 198 -16.76 -6.19 -20.43
C LEU A 198 -18.18 -6.21 -19.90
N GLY A 199 -18.41 -6.97 -18.84
CA GLY A 199 -19.72 -7.16 -18.24
C GLY A 199 -20.04 -6.18 -17.13
N HIS A 200 -19.02 -5.52 -16.56
CA HIS A 200 -19.21 -4.63 -15.42
C HIS A 200 -18.09 -3.62 -15.28
N ARG A 201 -18.46 -2.37 -14.94
CA ARG A 201 -17.54 -1.33 -14.46
C ARG A 201 -18.01 -0.82 -13.12
N GLN A 202 -17.12 -0.54 -12.23
CA GLN A 202 -17.48 -0.04 -10.90
C GLN A 202 -16.43 0.93 -10.34
N LEU A 203 -16.89 1.78 -9.42
CA LEU A 203 -16.04 2.58 -8.56
C LEU A 203 -15.84 1.84 -7.24
N ARG A 204 -14.59 1.73 -6.80
CA ARG A 204 -14.26 1.18 -5.48
C ARG A 204 -14.22 2.29 -4.46
N VAL A 205 -15.35 2.53 -3.87
CA VAL A 205 -15.55 3.43 -2.72
C VAL A 205 -15.99 2.58 -1.51
N ARG A 206 -16.45 3.20 -0.45
CA ARG A 206 -16.97 2.50 0.74
C ARG A 206 -17.95 1.37 0.39
N THR A 207 -18.90 1.67 -0.51
CA THR A 207 -19.78 0.68 -1.12
C THR A 207 -19.51 0.72 -2.62
N PRO A 208 -19.13 -0.40 -3.26
CA PRO A 208 -18.93 -0.43 -4.70
C PRO A 208 -20.15 0.10 -5.45
N ARG A 209 -19.92 0.96 -6.41
CA ARG A 209 -20.97 1.53 -7.25
C ARG A 209 -20.71 1.15 -8.69
N SER A 210 -21.70 0.46 -9.29
CA SER A 210 -21.70 0.20 -10.71
C SER A 210 -21.98 1.48 -11.49
N PHE A 211 -21.35 1.59 -12.65
CA PHE A 211 -21.75 2.60 -13.62
C PHE A 211 -23.07 2.21 -14.27
N ALA A 212 -23.96 3.17 -14.40
CA ALA A 212 -25.22 3.01 -15.14
C ALA A 212 -25.05 3.23 -16.65
N ASP A 213 -23.82 3.18 -17.15
CA ASP A 213 -23.48 3.46 -18.54
C ASP A 213 -23.58 2.22 -19.44
N ALA A 214 -23.65 2.47 -20.73
CA ALA A 214 -23.53 1.42 -21.73
C ALA A 214 -22.04 1.06 -21.89
N HIS A 215 -21.69 -0.15 -21.47
CA HIS A 215 -20.36 -0.71 -21.70
C HIS A 215 -20.14 -0.92 -23.18
N ARG A 216 -18.99 -0.54 -23.70
CA ARG A 216 -18.64 -0.68 -25.10
C ARG A 216 -17.37 -1.50 -25.28
N VAL A 217 -17.42 -2.38 -26.26
CA VAL A 217 -16.24 -3.01 -26.84
C VAL A 217 -16.23 -2.65 -28.33
N THR A 218 -15.19 -2.00 -28.76
CA THR A 218 -15.05 -1.52 -30.14
C THR A 218 -13.69 -1.91 -30.70
N GLN A 219 -13.59 -1.97 -32.03
CA GLN A 219 -12.32 -2.18 -32.71
C GLN A 219 -11.82 -0.85 -33.29
N SER A 220 -10.51 -0.61 -33.20
CA SER A 220 -9.81 0.50 -33.83
C SER A 220 -8.51 0.00 -34.44
N GLY A 221 -8.53 -0.25 -35.75
CA GLY A 221 -7.40 -0.89 -36.43
C GLY A 221 -7.15 -2.31 -35.87
N ASP A 222 -5.94 -2.52 -35.37
CA ASP A 222 -5.50 -3.79 -34.75
C ASP A 222 -5.64 -3.81 -33.21
N VAL A 223 -6.50 -2.95 -32.65
CA VAL A 223 -6.71 -2.78 -31.21
C VAL A 223 -8.19 -2.94 -30.88
N VAL A 224 -8.48 -3.68 -29.81
CA VAL A 224 -9.79 -3.69 -29.14
C VAL A 224 -9.78 -2.64 -28.04
N VAL A 225 -10.86 -1.84 -27.93
CA VAL A 225 -11.02 -0.84 -26.87
C VAL A 225 -12.24 -1.18 -26.02
N LEU A 226 -12.03 -1.23 -24.71
CA LEU A 226 -13.04 -1.42 -23.68
C LEU A 226 -13.27 -0.05 -22.99
N ASP A 227 -14.46 0.50 -23.09
CA ASP A 227 -14.81 1.77 -22.48
C ASP A 227 -16.27 1.82 -21.99
N GLY A 228 -16.65 2.93 -21.37
CA GLY A 228 -18.01 3.25 -20.99
C GLY A 228 -18.30 4.72 -21.33
N THR A 229 -19.55 5.14 -21.10
CA THR A 229 -20.02 6.47 -21.51
C THR A 229 -20.15 7.45 -20.36
N GLU A 230 -20.26 6.96 -19.13
CA GLU A 230 -20.58 7.80 -17.98
C GLU A 230 -19.34 8.29 -17.22
N PRO A 231 -19.24 9.60 -16.94
CA PRO A 231 -18.28 10.11 -15.97
C PRO A 231 -18.71 9.72 -14.52
N PRO A 232 -17.82 9.76 -13.53
CA PRO A 232 -16.46 10.33 -13.57
C PRO A 232 -15.38 9.40 -14.09
N GLY A 233 -15.68 8.20 -14.47
CA GLY A 233 -14.67 7.22 -14.84
C GLY A 233 -14.32 7.23 -16.33
N HIS A 234 -13.91 8.37 -16.89
CA HIS A 234 -13.33 8.43 -18.25
C HIS A 234 -12.00 7.67 -18.27
N VAL A 235 -12.09 6.34 -18.23
CA VAL A 235 -10.98 5.43 -18.35
C VAL A 235 -11.33 4.42 -19.41
N ALA A 236 -10.40 4.15 -20.32
CA ALA A 236 -10.49 3.07 -21.29
C ALA A 236 -9.34 2.09 -21.11
N LEU A 237 -9.59 0.83 -21.47
CA LEU A 237 -8.56 -0.18 -21.70
C LEU A 237 -8.49 -0.48 -23.19
N ALA A 238 -7.28 -0.70 -23.68
CA ALA A 238 -7.03 -1.13 -25.05
C ALA A 238 -6.26 -2.46 -25.04
N ILE A 239 -6.58 -3.38 -25.97
CA ILE A 239 -5.98 -4.72 -26.04
C ILE A 239 -5.52 -5.00 -27.46
N ALA A 240 -4.28 -5.46 -27.63
CA ALA A 240 -3.75 -5.90 -28.92
C ALA A 240 -2.80 -7.09 -28.78
N ALA A 241 -2.60 -7.81 -29.86
CA ALA A 241 -1.60 -8.87 -29.96
C ALA A 241 -0.21 -8.31 -30.36
N ASP A 242 0.83 -9.07 -30.06
CA ASP A 242 2.18 -8.87 -30.59
C ASP A 242 2.23 -9.26 -32.07
N GLY A 243 2.44 -8.28 -32.95
CA GLY A 243 2.33 -8.39 -34.40
C GLY A 243 0.87 -8.31 -34.91
N GLU A 244 0.62 -8.88 -36.09
CA GLU A 244 -0.72 -8.92 -36.69
C GLU A 244 -1.59 -9.97 -36.02
N GLY A 245 -2.75 -9.57 -35.52
CA GLY A 245 -3.74 -10.43 -34.87
C GLY A 245 -5.11 -10.32 -35.55
N GLU A 246 -5.87 -11.41 -35.52
CA GLU A 246 -7.29 -11.39 -35.88
C GLU A 246 -8.10 -10.87 -34.71
N ILE A 247 -9.03 -9.94 -34.97
CA ILE A 247 -9.91 -9.35 -33.97
C ILE A 247 -11.36 -9.70 -34.32
N ALA A 248 -12.09 -10.13 -33.30
CA ALA A 248 -13.54 -10.27 -33.35
C ALA A 248 -14.17 -9.48 -32.19
N VAL A 249 -15.17 -8.68 -32.46
CA VAL A 249 -15.93 -7.89 -31.49
C VAL A 249 -17.42 -8.21 -31.62
N ARG A 250 -18.06 -8.41 -30.47
CA ARG A 250 -19.51 -8.58 -30.39
C ARG A 250 -20.07 -7.48 -29.50
N THR A 251 -20.99 -6.71 -30.04
CA THR A 251 -21.77 -5.71 -29.33
C THR A 251 -22.99 -6.29 -28.62
N GLY A 252 -23.56 -5.60 -27.64
CA GLY A 252 -24.77 -6.05 -26.93
C GLY A 252 -24.73 -5.66 -25.45
N VAL A 253 -25.60 -6.28 -24.64
CA VAL A 253 -25.70 -6.01 -23.19
C VAL A 253 -24.43 -6.42 -22.45
N ALA A 254 -23.80 -7.51 -22.87
CA ALA A 254 -22.51 -7.97 -22.38
C ALA A 254 -21.53 -8.03 -23.57
N PRO A 255 -20.95 -6.88 -23.96
CA PRO A 255 -20.06 -6.82 -25.12
C PRO A 255 -18.81 -7.65 -24.89
N SER A 256 -18.40 -8.40 -25.92
CA SER A 256 -17.28 -9.32 -25.83
C SER A 256 -16.32 -9.16 -27.01
N TYR A 257 -15.13 -9.71 -26.85
CA TYR A 257 -14.07 -9.64 -27.85
C TYR A 257 -13.21 -10.90 -27.86
N ALA A 258 -12.48 -11.06 -28.95
CA ALA A 258 -11.36 -12.00 -29.05
C ALA A 258 -10.24 -11.35 -29.87
N VAL A 259 -9.01 -11.53 -29.41
CA VAL A 259 -7.78 -11.16 -30.13
C VAL A 259 -6.95 -12.43 -30.29
N ARG A 260 -6.74 -12.88 -31.52
CA ARG A 260 -6.16 -14.18 -31.87
C ARG A 260 -4.82 -14.03 -32.57
N ARG A 261 -3.91 -14.98 -32.32
CA ARG A 261 -2.62 -15.07 -32.96
C ARG A 261 -2.30 -16.49 -33.37
N ALA A 262 -2.27 -16.74 -34.68
CA ALA A 262 -1.86 -18.03 -35.24
C ALA A 262 -0.33 -18.16 -35.23
N LEU A 263 0.18 -19.32 -34.80
CA LEU A 263 1.59 -19.62 -34.71
C LEU A 263 1.86 -21.03 -35.24
N THR A 264 2.98 -21.22 -35.94
CA THR A 264 3.50 -22.53 -36.29
C THR A 264 4.57 -22.92 -35.27
N VAL A 265 4.37 -24.02 -34.55
CA VAL A 265 5.32 -24.53 -33.55
C VAL A 265 6.05 -25.71 -34.18
N PRO A 266 7.34 -25.60 -34.49
CA PRO A 266 8.13 -26.69 -35.08
C PRO A 266 8.16 -27.92 -34.17
N ALA A 267 8.40 -29.10 -34.75
CA ALA A 267 8.72 -30.30 -33.97
C ALA A 267 9.89 -30.04 -33.04
N LYS A 268 9.76 -30.41 -31.76
CA LYS A 268 10.75 -30.17 -30.71
C LYS A 268 11.16 -28.69 -30.56
N GLY A 269 10.32 -27.77 -31.08
CA GLY A 269 10.55 -26.34 -31.11
C GLY A 269 9.61 -25.57 -30.20
N ARG A 270 9.69 -24.23 -30.27
CA ARG A 270 8.92 -23.32 -29.46
C ARG A 270 8.46 -22.11 -30.30
N ALA A 271 7.26 -21.62 -30.03
CA ALA A 271 6.76 -20.35 -30.54
C ALA A 271 6.24 -19.50 -29.36
N GLU A 272 6.30 -18.18 -29.53
CA GLU A 272 5.98 -17.22 -28.47
C GLU A 272 5.18 -16.05 -29.03
N THR A 273 4.28 -15.50 -28.21
CA THR A 273 3.54 -14.26 -28.49
C THR A 273 3.20 -13.56 -27.19
N ALA A 274 2.70 -12.33 -27.29
CA ALA A 274 2.16 -11.60 -26.15
C ALA A 274 0.87 -10.88 -26.54
N PHE A 275 0.08 -10.58 -25.53
CA PHE A 275 -1.07 -9.69 -25.61
C PHE A 275 -0.81 -8.53 -24.66
N TYR A 276 -1.06 -7.32 -25.14
CA TYR A 276 -0.84 -6.07 -24.41
C TYR A 276 -2.18 -5.50 -24.00
N VAL A 277 -2.27 -5.07 -22.74
CA VAL A 277 -3.39 -4.29 -22.23
C VAL A 277 -2.85 -2.94 -21.81
N GLY A 278 -3.39 -1.86 -22.32
CA GLY A 278 -3.02 -0.49 -21.97
C GLY A 278 -4.20 0.26 -21.40
N ALA A 279 -3.99 1.08 -20.36
CA ALA A 279 -4.99 2.00 -19.86
C ALA A 279 -4.69 3.43 -20.29
N GLY A 280 -5.73 4.23 -20.40
CA GLY A 280 -5.65 5.65 -20.65
C GLY A 280 -6.86 6.39 -20.08
N PRO A 281 -6.76 7.71 -19.83
CA PRO A 281 -7.87 8.51 -19.32
C PRO A 281 -9.04 8.55 -20.31
N GLU A 282 -8.79 8.17 -21.56
CA GLU A 282 -9.79 8.03 -22.62
C GLU A 282 -9.31 7.02 -23.67
N ARG A 283 -10.14 6.76 -24.67
CA ARG A 283 -9.90 5.80 -25.75
C ARG A 283 -8.55 5.97 -26.43
N ASP A 284 -8.23 7.19 -26.87
CA ASP A 284 -7.00 7.44 -27.64
C ASP A 284 -5.76 7.29 -26.76
N GLY A 285 -5.83 7.68 -25.50
CA GLY A 285 -4.79 7.44 -24.49
C GLY A 285 -4.50 5.96 -24.29
N ALA A 286 -5.54 5.13 -24.17
CA ALA A 286 -5.39 3.67 -24.03
C ALA A 286 -4.77 3.04 -25.29
N ILE A 287 -5.19 3.45 -26.49
CA ILE A 287 -4.60 3.01 -27.77
C ILE A 287 -3.12 3.42 -27.85
N ALA A 288 -2.79 4.67 -27.48
CA ALA A 288 -1.42 5.14 -27.47
C ALA A 288 -0.54 4.31 -26.51
N THR A 289 -1.06 3.98 -25.34
CA THR A 289 -0.37 3.15 -24.34
C THR A 289 -0.04 1.76 -24.89
N VAL A 290 -1.01 1.08 -25.53
CA VAL A 290 -0.76 -0.21 -26.20
C VAL A 290 0.27 -0.05 -27.31
N GLY A 291 0.21 1.04 -28.09
CA GLY A 291 1.20 1.34 -29.12
C GLY A 291 2.62 1.47 -28.54
N VAL A 292 2.78 2.05 -27.37
CA VAL A 292 4.08 2.11 -26.65
C VAL A 292 4.54 0.72 -26.25
N LEU A 293 3.66 -0.08 -25.65
CA LEU A 293 3.98 -1.46 -25.22
C LEU A 293 4.44 -2.33 -26.41
N LYS A 294 3.71 -2.29 -27.53
CA LYS A 294 4.07 -3.01 -28.78
C LYS A 294 5.44 -2.58 -29.31
N ARG A 295 5.72 -1.27 -29.39
CA ARG A 295 7.00 -0.77 -29.90
C ARG A 295 8.18 -1.18 -29.03
N ARG A 296 8.00 -1.24 -27.71
CA ARG A 296 9.07 -1.68 -26.78
C ARG A 296 9.27 -3.19 -26.82
N GLY A 297 8.21 -3.93 -27.07
CA GLY A 297 8.21 -5.38 -27.14
C GLY A 297 8.28 -6.05 -25.76
N TRP A 298 7.50 -7.10 -25.59
CA TRP A 298 7.31 -7.75 -24.30
C TRP A 298 8.59 -8.32 -23.68
N LYS A 299 9.55 -8.82 -24.49
CA LYS A 299 10.81 -9.38 -23.99
C LYS A 299 11.68 -8.33 -23.31
N ALA A 300 11.80 -7.16 -23.95
CA ALA A 300 12.55 -6.05 -23.37
C ALA A 300 11.85 -5.51 -22.10
N LEU A 301 10.53 -5.36 -22.15
CA LEU A 301 9.72 -4.96 -20.99
C LEU A 301 9.86 -5.95 -19.82
N LEU A 302 9.82 -7.26 -20.06
CA LEU A 302 9.98 -8.28 -19.02
C LEU A 302 11.38 -8.26 -18.42
N THR A 303 12.42 -8.12 -19.25
CA THR A 303 13.81 -8.04 -18.80
C THR A 303 14.01 -6.82 -17.90
N GLY A 304 13.60 -5.64 -18.37
CA GLY A 304 13.71 -4.40 -17.58
C GLY A 304 12.89 -4.45 -16.28
N THR A 305 11.68 -5.04 -16.32
CA THR A 305 10.85 -5.24 -15.12
C THR A 305 11.52 -6.15 -14.10
N ARG A 306 12.11 -7.26 -14.55
CA ARG A 306 12.86 -8.17 -13.67
C ARG A 306 14.07 -7.51 -13.04
N GLU A 307 14.82 -6.74 -13.81
CA GLU A 307 15.97 -5.97 -13.32
C GLU A 307 15.53 -4.94 -12.28
N ALA A 308 14.48 -4.17 -12.56
CA ALA A 308 13.95 -3.18 -11.63
C ALA A 308 13.41 -3.81 -10.33
N ILE A 309 12.69 -4.93 -10.39
CA ILE A 309 12.21 -5.61 -9.18
C ILE A 309 13.39 -6.10 -8.34
N ARG A 310 14.46 -6.65 -8.94
CA ARG A 310 15.64 -7.07 -8.19
C ARG A 310 16.32 -5.93 -7.42
N THR A 311 16.24 -4.70 -7.89
CA THR A 311 16.78 -3.55 -7.13
C THR A 311 15.97 -3.21 -5.89
N LEU A 312 14.72 -3.65 -5.80
CA LEU A 312 13.85 -3.46 -4.65
C LEU A 312 14.02 -4.56 -3.58
N GLU A 313 14.53 -5.74 -3.97
CA GLU A 313 14.60 -6.90 -3.07
C GLU A 313 15.54 -6.65 -1.89
N GLN A 314 15.11 -7.09 -0.72
CA GLN A 314 15.87 -7.06 0.52
C GLN A 314 16.40 -8.46 0.85
N THR A 315 17.56 -8.53 1.47
CA THR A 315 18.15 -9.81 1.91
C THR A 315 18.57 -9.77 3.36
N THR A 316 18.25 -10.84 4.06
CA THR A 316 18.70 -11.14 5.43
C THR A 316 19.78 -12.22 5.43
N GLY A 317 20.04 -12.83 4.29
CA GLY A 317 20.86 -14.04 4.13
C GLY A 317 20.12 -15.33 4.52
N MET A 318 18.79 -15.26 4.73
CA MET A 318 17.94 -16.41 5.03
C MET A 318 16.76 -16.45 4.05
N GLU A 319 16.81 -17.34 3.06
CA GLU A 319 15.88 -17.42 1.93
C GLU A 319 14.40 -17.37 2.35
N SER A 320 14.03 -18.06 3.43
CA SER A 320 12.64 -18.08 3.90
C SER A 320 12.15 -16.75 4.48
N LEU A 321 13.05 -15.97 5.11
CA LEU A 321 12.73 -14.62 5.58
C LEU A 321 12.78 -13.62 4.42
N ASP A 322 13.73 -13.78 3.50
CA ASP A 322 13.82 -12.95 2.30
C ASP A 322 12.53 -13.09 1.47
N GLY A 323 11.99 -14.31 1.36
CA GLY A 323 10.71 -14.57 0.71
C GLY A 323 9.54 -13.87 1.40
N LEU A 324 9.48 -13.93 2.74
CA LEU A 324 8.46 -13.24 3.53
C LEU A 324 8.54 -11.72 3.35
N ILE A 325 9.73 -11.15 3.55
CA ILE A 325 9.97 -9.70 3.45
C ILE A 325 9.62 -9.22 2.05
N ASN A 326 10.20 -9.82 1.00
CA ASN A 326 10.07 -9.33 -0.36
C ASN A 326 8.65 -9.48 -0.90
N ARG A 327 7.93 -10.55 -0.51
CA ARG A 327 6.52 -10.70 -0.89
C ARG A 327 5.66 -9.57 -0.34
N HIS A 328 5.83 -9.23 0.95
CA HIS A 328 5.07 -8.18 1.62
C HIS A 328 5.52 -6.77 1.20
N LEU A 329 6.82 -6.57 1.03
CA LEU A 329 7.39 -5.32 0.55
C LEU A 329 6.85 -4.97 -0.84
N LEU A 330 6.93 -5.90 -1.80
CA LEU A 330 6.44 -5.66 -3.16
C LEU A 330 4.92 -5.50 -3.21
N PHE A 331 4.19 -6.17 -2.31
CA PHE A 331 2.76 -5.94 -2.20
C PHE A 331 2.44 -4.54 -1.65
N ALA A 332 3.13 -4.08 -0.61
CA ALA A 332 3.02 -2.71 -0.12
C ALA A 332 3.44 -1.68 -1.20
N TYR A 333 4.53 -1.96 -1.92
CA TYR A 333 5.09 -1.09 -2.95
C TYR A 333 4.12 -0.88 -4.13
N PHE A 334 3.46 -1.94 -4.61
CA PHE A 334 2.59 -1.85 -5.78
C PHE A 334 1.10 -1.75 -5.45
N TYR A 335 0.66 -2.06 -4.22
CA TYR A 335 -0.76 -2.02 -3.84
C TYR A 335 -1.07 -1.00 -2.74
N GLY A 336 -0.09 -0.58 -1.94
CA GLY A 336 -0.19 0.52 -0.98
C GLY A 336 0.17 1.87 -1.57
N VAL A 337 0.80 1.87 -2.75
CA VAL A 337 1.15 3.06 -3.54
C VAL A 337 0.56 2.94 -4.94
N ALA A 338 -0.02 4.01 -5.44
CA ALA A 338 -0.58 4.06 -6.78
C ALA A 338 -0.37 5.43 -7.45
N ARG A 339 -0.29 5.45 -8.77
CA ARG A 339 -0.38 6.67 -9.57
C ARG A 339 -1.80 6.82 -10.10
N ALA A 340 -2.39 7.99 -9.93
CA ALA A 340 -3.69 8.26 -10.50
C ALA A 340 -3.55 8.51 -12.02
N LEU A 341 -4.46 7.90 -12.79
CA LEU A 341 -4.36 7.94 -14.25
C LEU A 341 -4.63 9.32 -14.83
N ASP A 342 -5.42 10.14 -14.13
CA ASP A 342 -5.88 11.46 -14.58
C ASP A 342 -4.94 12.62 -14.18
N ASP A 343 -4.02 12.43 -13.22
CA ASP A 343 -3.07 13.48 -12.83
C ASP A 343 -1.61 13.01 -12.73
N ALA A 344 -1.36 11.72 -12.86
CA ALA A 344 -0.05 11.07 -12.83
C ALA A 344 0.75 11.22 -11.52
N HIS A 345 0.14 11.72 -10.45
CA HIS A 345 0.79 11.81 -9.14
C HIS A 345 0.70 10.48 -8.37
N TYR A 346 1.68 10.26 -7.50
CA TYR A 346 1.64 9.17 -6.54
C TYR A 346 0.71 9.47 -5.38
N TYR A 347 0.05 8.44 -4.89
CA TYR A 347 -0.82 8.48 -3.72
C TYR A 347 -0.61 7.24 -2.87
N LEU A 348 -0.63 7.44 -1.55
CA LEU A 348 -0.78 6.36 -0.59
C LEU A 348 -2.24 5.93 -0.56
N VAL A 349 -2.47 4.63 -0.46
CA VAL A 349 -3.79 4.01 -0.29
C VAL A 349 -3.66 2.84 0.67
N ARG A 350 -4.73 2.45 1.35
CA ARG A 350 -4.69 1.27 2.22
C ARG A 350 -4.38 0.01 1.41
N SER A 351 -5.08 -0.20 0.31
CA SER A 351 -4.78 -1.27 -0.65
C SER A 351 -5.58 -1.13 -1.94
N ARG A 352 -4.99 -1.58 -3.04
CA ARG A 352 -5.66 -1.72 -4.34
C ARG A 352 -6.30 -3.11 -4.54
N ALA A 353 -6.25 -4.00 -3.54
CA ALA A 353 -6.94 -5.29 -3.59
C ALA A 353 -8.45 -5.08 -3.48
N PRO A 354 -9.26 -5.64 -4.40
CA PRO A 354 -10.71 -5.36 -4.45
C PRO A 354 -11.48 -5.84 -3.23
N TRP A 355 -10.97 -6.81 -2.52
CA TRP A 355 -11.57 -7.36 -1.30
C TRP A 355 -11.07 -6.67 -0.01
N CYS A 356 -10.13 -5.74 -0.11
CA CYS A 356 -9.72 -4.93 1.04
C CYS A 356 -10.78 -3.84 1.28
N ALA A 357 -11.49 -3.92 2.38
CA ALA A 357 -12.44 -2.90 2.78
C ALA A 357 -11.73 -1.56 2.94
N ARG A 358 -12.34 -0.47 2.47
CA ARG A 358 -11.77 0.89 2.53
C ARG A 358 -10.43 1.05 1.78
N GLY A 359 -10.15 0.19 0.79
CA GLY A 359 -8.85 0.11 0.12
C GLY A 359 -8.32 1.44 -0.42
N VAL A 360 -9.19 2.33 -0.91
CA VAL A 360 -8.82 3.64 -1.47
C VAL A 360 -8.81 4.78 -0.43
N THR A 361 -8.93 4.46 0.85
CA THR A 361 -8.79 5.44 1.94
C THR A 361 -7.38 5.42 2.52
N VAL A 362 -7.05 6.46 3.26
CA VAL A 362 -5.75 6.67 3.90
C VAL A 362 -6.00 7.04 5.36
N ARG A 363 -5.25 6.43 6.25
CA ARG A 363 -5.06 6.88 7.62
C ARG A 363 -3.58 7.23 7.77
N ASP A 364 -3.28 8.44 8.24
CA ASP A 364 -1.92 8.96 8.32
C ASP A 364 -0.98 7.98 9.03
N TRP A 365 -1.41 7.43 10.17
CA TRP A 365 -0.62 6.47 10.93
C TRP A 365 -0.22 5.23 10.10
N GLU A 366 -1.20 4.55 9.50
CA GLU A 366 -0.94 3.33 8.71
C GLU A 366 -0.08 3.65 7.47
N ALA A 367 -0.36 4.77 6.81
CA ALA A 367 0.37 5.18 5.63
C ALA A 367 1.84 5.53 5.93
N LEU A 368 2.07 6.41 6.92
CA LEU A 368 3.39 6.97 7.19
C LEU A 368 4.24 6.09 8.13
N SER A 369 3.61 5.29 9.01
CA SER A 369 4.34 4.45 9.96
C SER A 369 4.45 2.99 9.56
N TRP A 370 3.62 2.51 8.62
CA TRP A 370 3.64 1.12 8.16
C TRP A 370 4.05 0.97 6.70
N THR A 371 3.42 1.75 5.77
CA THR A 371 3.72 1.63 4.34
C THR A 371 5.04 2.32 3.98
N VAL A 372 5.19 3.60 4.32
CA VAL A 372 6.37 4.39 3.93
C VAL A 372 7.70 3.78 4.38
N PRO A 373 7.84 3.22 5.62
CA PRO A 373 9.10 2.58 6.02
C PRO A 373 9.49 1.39 5.14
N ALA A 374 8.52 0.58 4.70
CA ALA A 374 8.78 -0.52 3.78
C ALA A 374 9.21 -0.01 2.40
N ILE A 375 8.54 1.04 1.88
CA ILE A 375 8.94 1.68 0.62
C ILE A 375 10.36 2.23 0.72
N GLN A 376 10.69 2.88 1.83
CA GLN A 376 12.01 3.46 2.06
C GLN A 376 13.15 2.44 2.01
N LEU A 377 12.93 1.21 2.48
CA LEU A 377 13.91 0.12 2.37
C LEU A 377 14.29 -0.18 0.91
N ALA A 378 13.32 -0.03 0.00
CA ALA A 378 13.48 -0.40 -1.40
C ALA A 378 13.78 0.81 -2.31
N ASP A 379 13.18 1.97 -2.01
CA ASP A 379 13.16 3.14 -2.87
C ASP A 379 13.04 4.41 -2.03
N ALA A 380 14.16 4.88 -1.49
CA ALA A 380 14.21 6.08 -0.67
C ALA A 380 13.73 7.35 -1.42
N PRO A 381 14.05 7.56 -2.72
CA PRO A 381 13.48 8.67 -3.49
C PRO A 381 11.96 8.65 -3.55
N LEU A 382 11.34 7.49 -3.78
CA LEU A 382 9.88 7.36 -3.76
C LEU A 382 9.31 7.62 -2.36
N ALA A 383 9.95 7.12 -1.31
CA ALA A 383 9.53 7.39 0.07
C ALA A 383 9.52 8.90 0.38
N ARG A 384 10.53 9.65 -0.08
CA ARG A 384 10.59 11.12 0.02
C ARG A 384 9.39 11.77 -0.68
N GLU A 385 9.12 11.38 -1.92
CA GLU A 385 7.98 11.89 -2.69
C GLU A 385 6.64 11.61 -1.98
N LEU A 386 6.48 10.41 -1.42
CA LEU A 386 5.27 10.01 -0.70
C LEU A 386 5.07 10.79 0.61
N ILE A 387 6.14 11.06 1.37
CA ILE A 387 6.07 11.90 2.57
C ILE A 387 5.61 13.31 2.19
N LEU A 388 6.24 13.93 1.19
CA LEU A 388 5.86 15.27 0.73
C LEU A 388 4.43 15.29 0.17
N ARG A 389 4.05 14.24 -0.55
CA ARG A 389 2.69 14.12 -1.09
C ARG A 389 1.64 13.96 0.01
N ALA A 390 1.93 13.20 1.07
CA ALA A 390 1.06 13.10 2.24
C ALA A 390 0.90 14.47 2.92
N CYS A 391 1.99 15.23 3.07
CA CYS A 391 1.94 16.60 3.60
C CYS A 391 1.05 17.51 2.74
N GLU A 392 1.17 17.44 1.42
CA GLU A 392 0.39 18.25 0.49
C GLU A 392 -1.11 17.94 0.55
N VAL A 393 -1.46 16.66 0.69
CA VAL A 393 -2.85 16.19 0.57
C VAL A 393 -3.55 16.17 1.93
N HIS A 394 -2.87 15.77 3.01
CA HIS A 394 -3.45 15.54 4.34
C HIS A 394 -2.82 16.41 5.42
N GLY A 395 -1.60 16.91 5.24
CA GLY A 395 -0.79 17.59 6.27
C GLY A 395 -1.32 18.94 6.78
N TYR A 396 -2.43 19.43 6.23
CA TYR A 396 -3.12 20.64 6.74
C TYR A 396 -3.90 20.38 8.04
N ALA A 397 -4.21 19.11 8.35
CA ALA A 397 -4.95 18.69 9.55
C ALA A 397 -4.43 17.30 10.02
N PRO A 398 -3.18 17.22 10.53
CA PRO A 398 -2.57 15.95 10.93
C PRO A 398 -3.40 15.20 11.99
N GLY A 399 -3.60 13.91 11.79
CA GLY A 399 -4.37 13.05 12.70
C GLY A 399 -5.88 13.19 12.63
N GLN A 400 -6.43 14.03 11.76
CA GLN A 400 -7.85 14.28 11.61
C GLN A 400 -8.55 13.22 10.75
N GLY A 401 -8.82 12.06 11.32
CA GLY A 401 -9.69 11.07 10.73
C GLY A 401 -9.06 10.15 9.67
N VAL A 402 -9.94 9.59 8.86
CA VAL A 402 -9.62 8.82 7.67
C VAL A 402 -10.01 9.65 6.44
N HIS A 403 -9.14 9.71 5.45
CA HIS A 403 -9.36 10.46 4.23
C HIS A 403 -9.47 9.52 3.03
N TYR A 404 -10.11 9.98 1.97
CA TYR A 404 -9.80 9.45 0.64
C TYR A 404 -8.38 9.86 0.25
N PHE A 405 -7.78 9.13 -0.66
CA PHE A 405 -6.41 9.41 -1.09
C PHE A 405 -6.19 10.82 -1.69
N ASP A 406 -7.26 11.53 -2.07
CA ASP A 406 -7.23 12.90 -2.57
C ASP A 406 -7.30 13.97 -1.46
N GLY A 407 -7.32 13.56 -0.20
CA GLY A 407 -7.42 14.45 0.97
C GLY A 407 -8.84 14.75 1.45
N THR A 408 -9.86 14.30 0.72
CA THR A 408 -11.24 14.51 1.17
C THR A 408 -11.54 13.66 2.41
N LEU A 409 -12.04 14.26 3.46
CA LEU A 409 -12.38 13.58 4.71
C LEU A 409 -13.45 12.50 4.47
N PHE A 410 -13.16 11.28 4.91
CA PHE A 410 -14.05 10.11 4.81
C PHE A 410 -14.74 9.81 6.15
N GLU A 411 -13.96 9.66 7.23
CA GLU A 411 -14.45 9.45 8.60
C GLU A 411 -13.74 10.42 9.53
N PRO A 412 -14.47 11.29 10.26
CA PRO A 412 -13.87 12.22 11.20
C PRO A 412 -13.41 11.52 12.49
N GLY A 413 -12.53 12.16 13.21
CA GLY A 413 -12.05 11.76 14.53
C GLY A 413 -10.54 11.90 14.63
N TYR A 414 -10.08 12.54 15.70
CA TYR A 414 -8.66 12.79 15.92
C TYR A 414 -7.98 11.61 16.59
N THR A 415 -6.77 11.25 16.09
CA THR A 415 -5.86 10.26 16.69
C THR A 415 -4.50 10.90 16.98
N LEU A 416 -3.94 10.62 18.14
CA LEU A 416 -2.60 11.07 18.54
C LEU A 416 -1.54 10.50 17.58
N GLU A 417 -1.69 9.23 17.23
CA GLU A 417 -0.78 8.51 16.36
C GLU A 417 -0.74 9.11 14.95
N GLY A 418 -1.90 9.48 14.43
CA GLY A 418 -1.99 10.12 13.12
C GLY A 418 -1.27 11.47 13.10
N ALA A 419 -1.47 12.29 14.13
CA ALA A 419 -0.77 13.57 14.25
C ALA A 419 0.75 13.40 14.39
N ALA A 420 1.19 12.39 15.13
CA ALA A 420 2.61 12.09 15.36
C ALA A 420 3.32 11.51 14.12
N SER A 421 2.58 10.90 13.21
CA SER A 421 3.15 10.07 12.13
C SER A 421 4.05 10.85 11.17
N TYR A 422 3.76 12.14 10.93
CA TYR A 422 4.57 13.01 10.07
C TYR A 422 5.98 13.23 10.64
N ALA A 423 6.07 13.58 11.93
CA ALA A 423 7.35 13.78 12.60
C ALA A 423 8.18 12.49 12.65
N ILE A 424 7.52 11.37 12.95
CA ILE A 424 8.17 10.05 13.03
C ILE A 424 8.67 9.60 11.65
N ALA A 425 7.86 9.77 10.60
CA ALA A 425 8.27 9.39 9.25
C ALA A 425 9.43 10.26 8.73
N THR A 426 9.39 11.57 8.99
CA THR A 426 10.43 12.51 8.59
C THR A 426 11.76 12.19 9.29
N GLU A 427 11.75 12.03 10.62
CA GLU A 427 12.97 11.73 11.38
C GLU A 427 13.58 10.39 10.96
N ARG A 428 12.73 9.36 10.78
CA ARG A 428 13.18 8.06 10.29
C ARG A 428 13.81 8.17 8.91
N TYR A 429 13.17 8.90 8.01
CA TYR A 429 13.70 9.13 6.66
C TYR A 429 15.09 9.78 6.72
N ILE A 430 15.23 10.85 7.49
CA ILE A 430 16.52 11.55 7.65
C ILE A 430 17.57 10.60 8.23
N ARG A 431 17.24 9.91 9.32
CA ARG A 431 18.17 9.01 10.02
C ARG A 431 18.67 7.88 9.13
N GLU A 432 17.83 7.31 8.28
CA GLU A 432 18.16 6.14 7.47
C GLU A 432 18.78 6.51 6.12
N THR A 433 18.49 7.71 5.59
CA THR A 433 19.00 8.16 4.27
C THR A 433 20.11 9.20 4.35
N GLY A 434 20.17 9.96 5.45
CA GLY A 434 21.05 11.12 5.59
C GLY A 434 20.57 12.36 4.83
N ASP A 435 19.39 12.34 4.21
CA ASP A 435 18.81 13.49 3.50
C ASP A 435 18.07 14.40 4.48
N ASP A 436 18.82 15.30 5.12
CA ASP A 436 18.28 16.34 6.00
C ASP A 436 17.64 17.51 5.24
N GLN A 437 17.86 17.61 3.92
CA GLN A 437 17.29 18.67 3.09
C GLN A 437 15.76 18.55 2.95
N ILE A 438 15.19 17.41 3.26
CA ILE A 438 13.74 17.22 3.22
C ILE A 438 13.01 18.22 4.14
N VAL A 439 13.59 18.65 5.27
CA VAL A 439 12.97 19.64 6.17
C VAL A 439 12.96 21.07 5.61
N GLU A 440 13.73 21.33 4.57
CA GLU A 440 13.73 22.60 3.84
C GLU A 440 12.51 22.74 2.92
N GLU A 441 11.79 21.64 2.66
CA GLU A 441 10.56 21.66 1.85
C GLU A 441 9.44 22.40 2.62
N PRO A 442 8.92 23.51 2.07
CA PRO A 442 7.96 24.34 2.82
C PRO A 442 6.71 23.59 3.26
N ILE A 443 6.23 22.65 2.43
CA ILE A 443 5.02 21.89 2.74
C ILE A 443 5.23 20.93 3.93
N LEU A 444 6.43 20.35 4.06
CA LEU A 444 6.77 19.50 5.19
C LEU A 444 6.96 20.34 6.45
N ALA A 445 7.68 21.47 6.37
CA ALA A 445 7.85 22.37 7.49
C ALA A 445 6.50 22.85 8.05
N ASP A 446 5.59 23.32 7.18
CA ASP A 446 4.22 23.72 7.57
C ASP A 446 3.47 22.55 8.24
N THR A 447 3.58 21.33 7.70
CA THR A 447 2.92 20.14 8.26
C THR A 447 3.47 19.78 9.65
N LEU A 448 4.80 19.86 9.87
CA LEU A 448 5.41 19.58 11.17
C LEU A 448 4.95 20.59 12.22
N TYR A 449 4.82 21.87 11.86
CA TYR A 449 4.24 22.88 12.76
C TYR A 449 2.78 22.62 13.06
N HIS A 450 1.95 22.24 12.06
CA HIS A 450 0.57 21.86 12.30
C HIS A 450 0.48 20.65 13.22
N SER A 451 1.33 19.64 13.01
CA SER A 451 1.39 18.45 13.86
C SER A 451 1.74 18.83 15.32
N ALA A 452 2.78 19.65 15.54
CA ALA A 452 3.17 20.11 16.86
C ALA A 452 2.04 20.91 17.54
N ASP A 453 1.41 21.87 16.82
CA ASP A 453 0.31 22.68 17.33
C ASP A 453 -0.92 21.82 17.70
N ASP A 454 -1.28 20.84 16.88
CA ASP A 454 -2.44 20.00 17.11
C ASP A 454 -2.21 18.98 18.24
N ILE A 455 -0.98 18.51 18.41
CA ILE A 455 -0.57 17.70 19.56
C ILE A 455 -0.68 18.55 20.84
N GLU A 456 -0.07 19.75 20.87
CA GLU A 456 -0.05 20.60 22.08
C GLU A 456 -1.46 21.07 22.51
N LYS A 457 -2.38 21.29 21.59
CA LYS A 457 -3.80 21.58 21.91
C LYS A 457 -4.51 20.45 22.68
N ARG A 458 -3.98 19.24 22.61
CA ARG A 458 -4.55 18.03 23.25
C ARG A 458 -3.87 17.70 24.58
N ARG A 459 -2.92 18.52 25.02
CA ARG A 459 -2.19 18.31 26.26
C ARG A 459 -3.08 18.61 27.47
N ASP A 460 -3.08 17.69 28.42
CA ASP A 460 -3.48 17.95 29.81
C ASP A 460 -2.27 18.42 30.60
N GLU A 461 -2.25 19.71 30.95
CA GLU A 461 -1.12 20.34 31.63
C GLU A 461 -0.86 19.77 33.02
N THR A 462 -1.89 19.26 33.70
CA THR A 462 -1.81 18.73 35.07
C THR A 462 -1.09 17.38 35.10
N HIS A 463 -1.33 16.53 34.10
CA HIS A 463 -0.86 15.15 34.09
C HIS A 463 0.25 14.90 33.05
N SER A 464 0.58 15.87 32.22
CA SER A 464 1.57 15.73 31.14
C SER A 464 1.21 14.63 30.14
N LEU A 465 -0.07 14.43 29.86
CA LEU A 465 -0.61 13.45 28.91
C LEU A 465 -1.48 14.13 27.86
N TYR A 466 -1.74 13.42 26.78
CA TYR A 466 -2.47 13.90 25.62
C TYR A 466 -3.73 13.04 25.39
N HIS A 467 -4.84 13.69 25.02
CA HIS A 467 -6.11 13.02 24.80
C HIS A 467 -6.41 12.82 23.32
N THR A 468 -7.06 11.71 22.99
CA THR A 468 -7.55 11.35 21.65
C THR A 468 -9.08 11.41 21.60
N GLU A 469 -9.66 11.49 20.40
CA GLU A 469 -11.12 11.41 20.21
C GLU A 469 -11.57 9.99 19.83
N VAL A 470 -10.75 9.33 19.03
CA VAL A 470 -11.01 7.95 18.58
C VAL A 470 -9.79 7.09 18.80
N THR A 471 -9.99 5.79 18.91
CA THR A 471 -8.91 4.79 18.94
C THR A 471 -8.36 4.56 17.52
N LEU A 472 -7.20 3.93 17.40
CA LEU A 472 -6.68 3.53 16.08
C LEU A 472 -7.60 2.56 15.33
N SER A 473 -8.40 1.77 16.04
CA SER A 473 -9.45 0.92 15.45
C SER A 473 -10.63 1.73 14.88
N GLY A 474 -10.70 3.06 15.15
CA GLY A 474 -11.74 3.96 14.67
C GLY A 474 -12.98 4.02 15.56
N ALA A 475 -12.96 3.39 16.74
CA ALA A 475 -14.04 3.52 17.72
C ALA A 475 -13.89 4.82 18.54
N PRO A 476 -14.97 5.45 19.01
CA PRO A 476 -14.89 6.55 19.97
C PRO A 476 -14.09 6.11 21.21
N ALA A 477 -13.17 6.96 21.68
CA ALA A 477 -12.37 6.68 22.85
C ALA A 477 -13.25 6.78 24.13
N VAL A 478 -13.49 5.65 24.78
CA VAL A 478 -14.24 5.59 26.05
C VAL A 478 -13.46 6.31 27.16
N HIS A 479 -12.16 6.09 27.21
CA HIS A 479 -11.21 6.84 28.05
C HIS A 479 -10.25 7.59 27.13
N PRO A 480 -10.17 8.93 27.23
CA PRO A 480 -9.51 9.73 26.21
C PRO A 480 -7.98 9.64 26.22
N PHE A 481 -7.38 9.20 27.31
CA PHE A 481 -5.94 9.02 27.38
C PHE A 481 -5.58 7.58 27.08
N THR A 482 -4.93 7.34 25.94
CA THR A 482 -4.49 5.99 25.51
C THR A 482 -3.00 5.80 25.81
N LEU A 483 -2.63 4.62 26.28
CA LEU A 483 -1.23 4.26 26.57
C LEU A 483 -0.38 4.33 25.31
N HIS A 484 -0.83 3.68 24.24
CA HIS A 484 -0.13 3.63 22.96
C HIS A 484 0.02 5.04 22.36
N GLY A 485 -1.08 5.80 22.26
CA GLY A 485 -1.05 7.16 21.71
C GLY A 485 -0.07 8.07 22.45
N ASN A 486 -0.06 8.03 23.78
CA ASN A 486 0.88 8.84 24.57
C ASN A 486 2.33 8.35 24.47
N ALA A 487 2.58 7.04 24.30
CA ALA A 487 3.91 6.53 24.01
C ALA A 487 4.42 7.01 22.64
N VAL A 488 3.55 6.99 21.62
CA VAL A 488 3.83 7.52 20.29
C VAL A 488 4.10 9.02 20.34
N ILE A 489 3.32 9.79 21.13
CA ILE A 489 3.56 11.23 21.30
C ILE A 489 4.92 11.50 21.98
N ALA A 490 5.29 10.76 23.03
CA ALA A 490 6.60 10.93 23.65
C ALA A 490 7.74 10.75 22.63
N TYR A 491 7.64 9.75 21.78
CA TYR A 491 8.60 9.50 20.70
C TYR A 491 8.55 10.60 19.61
N ALA A 492 7.34 11.04 19.23
CA ALA A 492 7.18 12.11 18.24
C ALA A 492 7.72 13.46 18.72
N LEU A 493 7.62 13.77 20.03
CA LEU A 493 8.23 14.97 20.61
C LEU A 493 9.76 14.92 20.50
N ASP A 494 10.39 13.75 20.69
CA ASP A 494 11.82 13.59 20.43
C ASP A 494 12.17 13.81 18.95
N CYS A 495 11.32 13.30 18.04
CA CYS A 495 11.49 13.52 16.60
C CYS A 495 11.36 15.00 16.24
N LEU A 496 10.30 15.67 16.72
CA LEU A 496 10.08 17.10 16.49
C LEU A 496 11.23 17.97 17.04
N LYS A 497 11.76 17.64 18.21
CA LYS A 497 12.92 18.36 18.78
C LYS A 497 14.18 18.25 17.93
N ARG A 498 14.31 17.19 17.15
CA ARG A 498 15.43 17.00 16.20
C ARG A 498 15.20 17.66 14.84
N THR A 499 13.94 17.89 14.45
CA THR A 499 13.58 18.37 13.10
C THR A 499 13.16 19.83 13.06
N LEU A 500 12.63 20.39 14.16
CA LEU A 500 12.24 21.81 14.26
C LEU A 500 13.43 22.70 14.64
N ASP A 501 13.27 24.00 14.42
CA ASP A 501 14.22 25.02 14.89
C ASP A 501 14.34 24.98 16.41
N GLU A 502 15.53 25.30 16.95
CA GLU A 502 15.84 25.23 18.39
C GLU A 502 14.90 26.08 19.27
N GLU A 503 14.43 27.23 18.77
CA GLU A 503 13.47 28.09 19.48
C GLU A 503 12.09 27.41 19.62
N ASP A 504 11.58 26.82 18.53
CA ASP A 504 10.28 26.14 18.51
C ASP A 504 10.35 24.80 19.27
N ALA A 505 11.46 24.10 19.18
CA ALA A 505 11.70 22.85 19.91
C ALA A 505 11.68 23.03 21.44
N LYS A 506 12.06 24.24 21.96
CA LYS A 506 12.00 24.55 23.38
C LYS A 506 10.58 24.79 23.91
N GLU A 507 9.62 25.10 23.04
CA GLU A 507 8.22 25.30 23.41
C GLU A 507 7.49 23.96 23.59
N LEU A 508 8.03 22.85 23.05
CA LEU A 508 7.45 21.53 23.17
C LEU A 508 7.65 20.93 24.57
N GLN A 509 6.67 20.16 25.02
CA GLN A 509 6.79 19.42 26.27
C GLN A 509 8.00 18.50 26.29
N ASP A 510 8.54 18.27 27.49
CA ASP A 510 9.60 17.30 27.69
C ASP A 510 9.07 15.87 27.48
N PRO A 511 9.61 15.08 26.53
CA PRO A 511 9.24 13.69 26.31
C PRO A 511 9.36 12.81 27.55
N GLU A 512 10.36 13.08 28.43
CA GLU A 512 10.55 12.32 29.67
C GLU A 512 9.44 12.58 30.69
N ALA A 513 8.84 13.77 30.69
CA ALA A 513 7.67 14.03 31.51
C ALA A 513 6.47 13.16 31.08
N VAL A 514 6.29 12.97 29.75
CA VAL A 514 5.26 12.10 29.21
C VAL A 514 5.54 10.63 29.57
N ARG A 515 6.77 10.13 29.40
CA ARG A 515 7.16 8.76 29.78
C ARG A 515 6.96 8.48 31.27
N THR A 516 7.27 9.47 32.12
CA THR A 516 7.02 9.39 33.56
C THR A 516 5.51 9.32 33.86
N ALA A 517 4.71 10.15 33.18
CA ALA A 517 3.25 10.16 33.31
C ALA A 517 2.63 8.84 32.85
N LEU A 518 3.12 8.24 31.76
CA LEU A 518 2.70 6.92 31.30
C LEU A 518 2.84 5.86 32.41
N ARG A 519 4.00 5.78 33.04
CA ARG A 519 4.23 4.83 34.15
C ARG A 519 3.31 5.10 35.32
N ARG A 520 3.09 6.36 35.67
CA ARG A 520 2.26 6.76 36.81
C ARG A 520 0.78 6.44 36.62
N HIS A 521 0.23 6.75 35.44
CA HIS A 521 -1.22 6.73 35.21
C HIS A 521 -1.73 5.47 34.56
N PHE A 522 -0.87 4.73 33.84
CA PHE A 522 -1.30 3.50 33.15
C PHE A 522 -0.84 2.22 33.83
N THR A 523 -0.13 2.29 34.98
CA THR A 523 0.25 1.11 35.73
C THR A 523 -0.79 0.82 36.80
N VAL A 524 -1.41 -0.37 36.75
CA VAL A 524 -2.42 -0.80 37.73
C VAL A 524 -2.06 -2.14 38.38
N GLY A 525 -2.52 -2.34 39.60
CA GLY A 525 -2.30 -3.58 40.38
C GLY A 525 -1.32 -3.39 41.55
N GLU A 526 -1.16 -4.44 42.36
CA GLU A 526 -0.26 -4.46 43.53
C GLU A 526 1.22 -4.48 43.09
N THR A 527 2.09 -3.99 43.95
CA THR A 527 3.54 -4.08 43.75
C THR A 527 3.96 -5.52 43.42
N GLY A 528 4.71 -5.69 42.33
CA GLY A 528 5.16 -7.00 41.84
C GLY A 528 4.14 -7.75 40.95
N LYS A 529 2.88 -7.31 40.88
CA LYS A 529 1.84 -7.87 40.00
C LYS A 529 1.26 -6.85 39.01
N SER A 530 1.73 -5.62 39.06
CA SER A 530 1.23 -4.54 38.22
C SER A 530 1.44 -4.78 36.72
N VAL A 531 0.47 -4.33 35.92
CA VAL A 531 0.44 -4.38 34.44
C VAL A 531 0.06 -3.01 33.90
N PHE A 532 0.34 -2.74 32.64
CA PHE A 532 -0.18 -1.58 31.93
C PHE A 532 -1.64 -1.82 31.51
N VAL A 533 -2.42 -0.73 31.50
CA VAL A 533 -3.79 -0.68 30.95
C VAL A 533 -3.79 0.09 29.64
N ALA A 534 -4.71 -0.21 28.74
CA ALA A 534 -4.75 0.37 27.40
C ALA A 534 -5.17 1.85 27.39
N ALA A 535 -6.08 2.26 28.27
CA ALA A 535 -6.54 3.63 28.38
C ALA A 535 -6.99 4.00 29.81
N ALA A 536 -7.04 5.30 30.10
CA ALA A 536 -7.45 5.87 31.39
C ALA A 536 -8.25 7.16 31.21
N ASP A 537 -9.05 7.54 32.24
CA ASP A 537 -9.74 8.83 32.34
C ASP A 537 -9.08 9.77 33.36
N LEU A 538 -8.00 9.33 34.00
CA LEU A 538 -7.24 10.01 35.06
C LEU A 538 -8.03 10.24 36.38
N SER A 539 -9.27 9.79 36.47
CA SER A 539 -10.13 9.83 37.66
C SER A 539 -10.39 8.46 38.27
N GLY A 540 -9.75 7.42 37.74
CA GLY A 540 -9.82 6.05 38.23
C GLY A 540 -10.47 5.06 37.26
N GLY A 541 -11.12 5.52 36.21
CA GLY A 541 -11.60 4.69 35.11
C GLY A 541 -10.47 4.22 34.21
N VAL A 542 -10.45 2.93 33.87
CA VAL A 542 -9.42 2.33 33.01
C VAL A 542 -10.01 1.30 32.05
N THR A 543 -9.45 1.23 30.85
CA THR A 543 -9.66 0.15 29.89
C THR A 543 -8.50 -0.85 30.01
N ARG A 544 -8.81 -2.10 30.36
CA ARG A 544 -7.79 -3.16 30.50
C ARG A 544 -7.61 -3.98 29.23
N GLU A 545 -8.61 -3.99 28.37
CA GLU A 545 -8.58 -4.72 27.10
C GLU A 545 -7.62 -4.02 26.14
N ASP A 546 -6.67 -4.78 25.60
CA ASP A 546 -5.66 -4.28 24.68
C ASP A 546 -6.29 -4.05 23.29
N ASP A 547 -6.06 -2.90 22.69
CA ASP A 547 -6.42 -2.65 21.29
C ASP A 547 -5.39 -3.32 20.38
N PRO A 548 -5.77 -4.29 19.53
CA PRO A 548 -4.80 -5.03 18.73
C PRO A 548 -3.91 -4.16 17.83
N VAL A 549 -4.43 -3.05 17.34
CA VAL A 549 -3.69 -2.12 16.46
C VAL A 549 -2.80 -1.18 17.28
N ALA A 550 -3.33 -0.71 18.43
CA ALA A 550 -2.65 0.18 19.38
C ALA A 550 -2.18 -0.56 20.62
N SER A 551 -1.64 -1.77 20.44
CA SER A 551 -1.27 -2.67 21.54
C SER A 551 -0.13 -2.12 22.39
N ALA A 552 -0.20 -2.37 23.70
CA ALA A 552 0.90 -2.12 24.62
C ALA A 552 2.21 -2.85 24.21
N LEU A 553 2.13 -3.83 23.32
CA LEU A 553 3.31 -4.54 22.80
C LEU A 553 4.21 -3.67 21.92
N TRP A 554 3.72 -2.52 21.42
CA TRP A 554 4.51 -1.55 20.66
C TRP A 554 5.39 -0.64 21.53
N LEU A 555 5.19 -0.59 22.85
CA LEU A 555 5.89 0.35 23.74
C LEU A 555 7.43 0.35 23.59
N PRO A 556 8.11 -0.81 23.43
CA PRO A 556 9.57 -0.80 23.24
C PRO A 556 10.01 -0.21 21.89
N MET A 557 9.18 -0.27 20.85
CA MET A 557 9.47 0.33 19.56
C MET A 557 9.54 1.87 19.65
N PHE A 558 8.70 2.45 20.52
CA PHE A 558 8.63 3.90 20.76
C PHE A 558 9.46 4.34 21.97
N GLU A 559 10.40 3.51 22.43
CA GLU A 559 11.31 3.83 23.55
C GLU A 559 10.58 4.27 24.83
N ALA A 560 9.30 3.90 24.96
CA ALA A 560 8.51 4.22 26.16
C ALA A 560 8.86 3.32 27.34
N VAL A 561 9.31 2.09 27.07
CA VAL A 561 9.77 1.12 28.05
C VAL A 561 10.87 0.22 27.47
N GLU A 562 11.74 -0.27 28.34
CA GLU A 562 12.71 -1.30 27.97
C GLU A 562 12.03 -2.66 27.74
N ARG A 563 12.54 -3.48 26.80
CA ARG A 563 12.08 -4.86 26.56
C ARG A 563 12.15 -5.74 27.80
N THR A 564 13.06 -5.42 28.73
CA THR A 564 13.30 -6.11 29.99
C THR A 564 12.44 -5.61 31.15
N ASP A 565 11.69 -4.52 30.94
CA ASP A 565 10.83 -3.93 31.97
C ASP A 565 9.84 -4.95 32.55
N SER A 566 9.77 -5.01 33.87
CA SER A 566 8.99 -6.04 34.56
C SER A 566 7.48 -5.86 34.42
N VAL A 567 6.98 -4.61 34.33
CA VAL A 567 5.56 -4.31 34.12
C VAL A 567 5.20 -4.66 32.69
N PHE A 568 6.03 -4.25 31.71
CA PHE A 568 5.84 -4.60 30.31
C PHE A 568 5.80 -6.11 30.07
N ARG A 569 6.75 -6.88 30.66
CA ARG A 569 6.77 -8.34 30.51
C ARG A 569 5.52 -9.01 31.07
N ARG A 570 4.99 -8.51 32.19
CA ARG A 570 3.72 -9.01 32.75
C ARG A 570 2.54 -8.64 31.87
N THR A 571 2.52 -7.42 31.33
CA THR A 571 1.51 -6.96 30.37
C THR A 571 1.51 -7.82 29.11
N ALA A 572 2.68 -8.04 28.50
CA ALA A 572 2.84 -8.90 27.33
C ALA A 572 2.36 -10.35 27.59
N LYS A 573 2.60 -10.86 28.82
CA LYS A 573 2.07 -12.17 29.24
C LYS A 573 0.55 -12.16 29.42
N ALA A 574 -0.02 -11.07 29.93
CA ALA A 574 -1.47 -10.93 30.16
C ALA A 574 -2.24 -10.80 28.84
N ILE A 575 -1.71 -10.08 27.84
CA ILE A 575 -2.27 -10.00 26.49
C ILE A 575 -2.36 -11.38 25.83
N GLY A 576 -1.50 -12.32 26.24
CA GLY A 576 -1.55 -13.71 25.77
C GLY A 576 -0.62 -13.98 24.60
N LYS A 577 -0.48 -15.27 24.26
CA LYS A 577 0.48 -15.75 23.25
C LYS A 577 -0.14 -16.02 21.88
N THR A 578 -1.44 -15.96 21.77
CA THR A 578 -2.16 -16.30 20.53
C THR A 578 -3.06 -15.13 20.13
N PRO A 579 -2.47 -13.99 19.71
CA PRO A 579 -3.26 -12.91 19.18
C PRO A 579 -3.91 -13.35 17.88
N THR A 580 -5.15 -12.91 17.69
CA THR A 580 -5.91 -13.15 16.47
C THR A 580 -5.67 -12.04 15.42
N HIS A 581 -5.01 -10.96 15.81
CA HIS A 581 -4.73 -9.81 14.94
C HIS A 581 -3.26 -9.77 14.56
N LEU A 582 -2.99 -9.68 13.26
CA LEU A 582 -1.62 -9.80 12.73
C LEU A 582 -0.72 -8.61 13.12
N ALA A 583 -1.27 -7.38 13.23
CA ALA A 583 -0.50 -6.23 13.71
C ALA A 583 -0.04 -6.44 15.17
N GLN A 584 -0.90 -6.98 16.05
CA GLN A 584 -0.53 -7.29 17.41
C GLN A 584 0.53 -8.41 17.48
N GLN A 585 0.43 -9.41 16.61
CA GLN A 585 1.46 -10.44 16.49
C GLN A 585 2.79 -9.86 16.01
N THR A 586 2.76 -8.92 15.05
CA THR A 586 3.96 -8.21 14.56
C THR A 586 4.61 -7.36 15.67
N ALA A 587 3.81 -6.70 16.50
CA ALA A 587 4.29 -5.92 17.66
C ALA A 587 5.14 -6.74 18.62
N ARG A 588 4.87 -8.05 18.77
CA ARG A 588 5.65 -8.95 19.62
C ARG A 588 7.10 -9.15 19.17
N LEU A 589 7.44 -8.81 17.92
CA LEU A 589 8.85 -8.78 17.46
C LEU A 589 9.71 -7.82 18.28
N PHE A 590 9.09 -6.81 18.89
CA PHE A 590 9.74 -5.85 19.77
C PHE A 590 9.72 -6.25 21.24
N GLY A 591 9.08 -7.37 21.56
CA GLY A 591 8.90 -7.90 22.91
C GLY A 591 9.89 -9.01 23.29
N PRO A 592 9.66 -9.64 24.46
CA PRO A 592 10.53 -10.72 24.97
C PRO A 592 10.47 -12.01 24.15
N ASP A 593 9.39 -12.23 23.40
CA ASP A 593 9.12 -13.47 22.64
C ASP A 593 9.55 -13.35 21.15
N ALA A 594 10.31 -12.34 20.80
CA ALA A 594 10.62 -11.94 19.41
C ALA A 594 11.10 -13.11 18.52
N ALA A 595 12.00 -13.97 18.99
CA ALA A 595 12.52 -15.09 18.20
C ALA A 595 11.41 -16.11 17.84
N SER A 596 10.53 -16.44 18.80
CA SER A 596 9.43 -17.37 18.55
C SER A 596 8.37 -16.77 17.61
N VAL A 597 8.18 -15.46 17.67
CA VAL A 597 7.27 -14.75 16.76
C VAL A 597 7.84 -14.69 15.34
N LEU A 598 9.13 -14.44 15.21
CA LEU A 598 9.80 -14.44 13.90
C LEU A 598 9.67 -15.83 13.23
N GLU A 599 9.89 -16.90 14.00
CA GLU A 599 9.71 -18.26 13.49
C GLU A 599 8.25 -18.57 13.14
N TRP A 600 7.28 -18.05 13.91
CA TRP A 600 5.87 -18.19 13.61
C TRP A 600 5.51 -17.46 12.31
N LEU A 601 5.91 -16.19 12.15
CA LEU A 601 5.69 -15.39 10.92
C LEU A 601 6.28 -16.10 9.69
N ARG A 602 7.47 -16.68 9.83
CA ARG A 602 8.14 -17.41 8.75
C ARG A 602 7.32 -18.61 8.25
N ARG A 603 6.54 -19.25 9.13
CA ARG A 603 5.74 -20.43 8.80
C ARG A 603 4.27 -20.14 8.51
N ALA A 604 3.79 -18.97 8.92
CA ALA A 604 2.38 -18.61 8.79
C ALA A 604 1.94 -18.64 7.32
N PRO A 605 0.89 -19.41 6.98
CA PRO A 605 0.39 -19.48 5.61
C PRO A 605 -0.29 -18.18 5.17
N LEU A 606 -0.79 -17.38 6.09
CA LEU A 606 -1.53 -16.15 5.86
C LEU A 606 -2.69 -16.38 4.85
N ASP A 607 -3.08 -15.35 4.09
CA ASP A 607 -3.97 -15.51 2.95
C ASP A 607 -3.12 -15.69 1.67
N HIS A 608 -2.75 -16.94 1.38
CA HIS A 608 -1.87 -17.28 0.25
C HIS A 608 -0.57 -16.47 0.21
N GLY A 609 0.01 -16.23 1.39
CA GLY A 609 1.23 -15.46 1.58
C GLY A 609 1.03 -13.94 1.55
N LEU A 610 -0.19 -13.44 1.71
CA LEU A 610 -0.50 -12.02 1.91
C LEU A 610 -1.01 -11.76 3.33
N ALA A 611 -0.68 -10.61 3.87
CA ALA A 611 -1.14 -10.17 5.17
C ALA A 611 -2.67 -10.09 5.21
N ALA A 612 -3.26 -10.64 6.26
CA ALA A 612 -4.66 -10.53 6.62
C ALA A 612 -4.78 -9.92 8.01
N GLU A 613 -5.78 -9.10 8.25
CA GLU A 613 -5.97 -8.42 9.53
C GLU A 613 -6.11 -9.45 10.67
N PHE A 614 -6.92 -10.49 10.46
CA PHE A 614 -7.15 -11.56 11.44
C PHE A 614 -6.61 -12.90 10.95
N VAL A 615 -6.01 -13.62 11.89
CA VAL A 615 -5.41 -14.95 11.67
C VAL A 615 -5.76 -15.88 12.84
N ASP A 616 -5.69 -17.19 12.60
CA ASP A 616 -5.77 -18.19 13.67
C ASP A 616 -4.41 -18.46 14.33
N ALA A 617 -4.37 -19.42 15.26
CA ALA A 617 -3.16 -19.79 15.99
C ALA A 617 -2.03 -20.30 15.07
N ASP A 618 -2.39 -20.92 13.96
CA ASP A 618 -1.43 -21.48 13.00
C ASP A 618 -1.01 -20.43 11.93
N GLY A 619 -1.54 -19.21 12.02
CA GLY A 619 -1.24 -18.12 11.10
C GLY A 619 -2.02 -18.18 9.79
N LYS A 620 -3.08 -19.00 9.73
CA LYS A 620 -3.99 -19.00 8.60
C LYS A 620 -4.96 -17.83 8.71
N ALA A 621 -5.17 -17.13 7.61
CA ALA A 621 -6.11 -16.02 7.56
C ALA A 621 -7.53 -16.42 7.92
N THR A 622 -8.18 -15.65 8.79
CA THR A 622 -9.60 -15.73 9.14
C THR A 622 -10.40 -14.52 8.64
N SER A 623 -9.71 -13.54 8.07
CA SER A 623 -10.27 -12.43 7.30
C SER A 623 -9.59 -12.34 5.94
N ASN A 624 -10.10 -11.49 5.07
CA ASN A 624 -9.49 -11.26 3.76
C ASN A 624 -8.06 -10.76 3.91
N GLY A 625 -7.13 -11.33 3.15
CA GLY A 625 -5.80 -10.79 2.93
C GLY A 625 -5.81 -9.58 2.01
N GLY A 626 -4.62 -9.12 1.66
CA GLY A 626 -4.46 -8.03 0.70
C GLY A 626 -4.55 -6.65 1.31
N ASP A 627 -4.32 -6.49 2.62
CA ASP A 627 -4.05 -5.21 3.25
C ASP A 627 -2.57 -4.83 2.99
N ALA A 628 -2.37 -3.81 2.15
CA ALA A 628 -1.03 -3.42 1.74
C ALA A 628 -0.29 -2.62 2.83
N THR A 629 -1.01 -1.89 3.68
CA THR A 629 -0.37 -1.17 4.81
C THR A 629 0.15 -2.16 5.85
N LEU A 630 -0.64 -3.19 6.16
CA LEU A 630 -0.22 -4.26 7.07
C LEU A 630 0.93 -5.09 6.47
N SER A 631 0.96 -5.28 5.15
CA SER A 631 2.09 -5.90 4.46
C SER A 631 3.36 -5.07 4.62
N GLY A 632 3.26 -3.73 4.48
CA GLY A 632 4.37 -2.82 4.76
C GLY A 632 4.90 -2.95 6.18
N LEU A 633 4.00 -3.00 7.16
CA LEU A 633 4.36 -3.20 8.56
C LEU A 633 5.16 -4.49 8.78
N ILE A 634 4.70 -5.63 8.23
CA ILE A 634 5.39 -6.91 8.36
C ILE A 634 6.77 -6.86 7.72
N ALA A 635 6.85 -6.37 6.48
CA ALA A 635 8.13 -6.30 5.76
C ALA A 635 9.16 -5.48 6.54
N TYR A 636 8.76 -4.28 7.00
CA TYR A 636 9.65 -3.40 7.75
C TYR A 636 10.00 -3.97 9.13
N ALA A 637 9.03 -4.43 9.91
CA ALA A 637 9.27 -4.93 11.26
C ALA A 637 10.17 -6.18 11.27
N VAL A 638 9.98 -7.11 10.33
CA VAL A 638 10.84 -8.30 10.21
C VAL A 638 12.25 -7.89 9.79
N TRP A 639 12.37 -7.04 8.76
CA TRP A 639 13.66 -6.53 8.30
C TRP A 639 14.40 -5.81 9.43
N TYR A 640 13.73 -4.89 10.12
CA TYR A 640 14.29 -4.08 11.20
C TYR A 640 14.80 -4.95 12.35
N THR A 641 14.00 -5.92 12.83
CA THR A 641 14.40 -6.77 13.95
C THR A 641 15.56 -7.70 13.62
N VAL A 642 15.65 -8.17 12.38
CA VAL A 642 16.79 -8.99 11.91
C VAL A 642 18.06 -8.15 11.84
N HIS A 643 18.01 -6.96 11.25
CA HIS A 643 19.21 -6.14 11.01
C HIS A 643 19.65 -5.35 12.25
N THR A 644 18.70 -4.74 12.96
CA THR A 644 19.00 -3.85 14.10
C THR A 644 19.21 -4.63 15.41
N HIS A 645 18.40 -5.67 15.62
CA HIS A 645 18.48 -6.48 16.85
C HIS A 645 19.23 -7.79 16.66
N GLY A 646 19.73 -8.07 15.45
CA GLY A 646 20.45 -9.32 15.16
C GLY A 646 19.62 -10.57 15.38
N LEU A 647 18.27 -10.43 15.35
CA LEU A 647 17.35 -11.52 15.65
C LEU A 647 17.46 -12.60 14.58
N ARG A 648 17.52 -13.86 15.04
CA ARG A 648 17.47 -15.04 14.17
C ARG A 648 16.34 -15.96 14.66
N PRO A 649 15.61 -16.64 13.74
CA PRO A 649 14.56 -17.58 14.13
C PRO A 649 15.09 -18.83 14.85
#